data_0d8a45d420da2437ce5a9cdcd9f626e1
#
_entry.id   0d8a45d420da2437ce5a9cdcd9f626e1
#
_cell.length_a   1.000
_cell.length_b   1.000
_cell.length_c   1.000
_cell.angle_alpha   90.00
_cell.angle_beta   90.00
_cell.angle_gamma   90.00
#
_symmetry.space_group_name_H-M   'P 1'
#
loop_
_entity.id
_entity.type
_entity.pdbx_description
1 polymer ?
#
loop_
_entity_poly.entity_id
_entity_poly.type
_entity_poly.pdbx_seq_one_letter_code
_entity_poly.pdbx_strand_id
1 'polypeptide(L)'
;MVSWFGAVLFYPMPQKLNRRNILRGGGLTALGAGLGRAQRTTDCNCARASDGSPLDTGASELRAMIERYDVDLSDLDRVYSLPGSVARHARLERFYSDQLHLVEAVNFDALSQAGKIDYLLLRGHLLHSQKQLAADSRKEEDIAPLIPFQRDIIGLEEARRRMETLDPQKSALTLNKLAIDIEAAKTALANSKLTPAVLNRAAMRLVQLRRYFRAWFDFYHLYDPRFAWWTDAEFKRADEALDAYAKLLHTTSGVAGPLEGRGRGEFRDDDQETVEKTAPGATAEKTTGPPIGSEQELSGIGPVGNEVLVEALTAAMIPYSPDELIKIANREFAWCDREMLRASTEMGFGNDWKKAVEAVKNKYVDPGQMIYLVRDLSREAIEFLEKRELVTIPPLVKEDYWEEAMTPRMQLVNPFFTGGETIQVSSPASSQTLQQRLEALRGNNMFFARATVFHELIPGHHMQFYMTGRYRVYRMPFNTPFWTEGMAFYWEMLLWDLGFTRTPEQRVGALVWRMHRCARIVFSLSFHLQKMTAVECVQFLMDRVGFDRANAEGEVRRSFNGSYPPIYQCAYMLGALQFYALHQELVGSGKMSNRAFHDAMYREGDIPVEMLRLALNGQKITRDYQTSWMFYKSLA
;
A
#
# COMPACT_ATOMS: atom_id res chain seq x y z
N MET A 1 -9.57 11.12 -7.74
CA MET A 1 -9.32 10.49 -6.45
C MET A 1 -9.55 9.01 -6.60
N VAL A 2 -8.48 8.29 -6.82
CA VAL A 2 -8.49 6.83 -6.81
C VAL A 2 -8.68 6.43 -5.35
N SER A 3 -9.53 5.46 -5.09
CA SER A 3 -9.80 4.96 -3.74
C SER A 3 -8.48 4.77 -2.98
N TRP A 4 -8.33 5.39 -1.84
CA TRP A 4 -7.12 5.43 -1.03
C TRP A 4 -6.77 4.09 -0.35
N PHE A 5 -7.57 3.04 -0.57
CA PHE A 5 -7.28 1.67 -0.11
C PHE A 5 -6.27 0.91 -0.98
N GLY A 6 -5.75 1.50 -2.02
CA GLY A 6 -4.81 0.85 -2.95
C GLY A 6 -3.34 1.25 -2.78
N ALA A 7 -2.85 1.62 -1.60
CA ALA A 7 -1.41 1.82 -1.38
C ALA A 7 -0.65 0.54 -1.01
N VAL A 8 -1.33 -0.59 -0.93
CA VAL A 8 -0.70 -1.90 -1.00
C VAL A 8 -0.41 -2.16 -2.48
N LEU A 9 0.86 -2.32 -2.81
CA LEU A 9 1.44 -2.76 -4.07
C LEU A 9 0.40 -3.33 -5.07
N PHE A 10 -0.24 -2.46 -5.86
CA PHE A 10 -0.90 -2.92 -7.07
C PHE A 10 0.17 -3.15 -8.12
N TYR A 11 0.66 -4.36 -8.20
CA TYR A 11 1.17 -4.89 -9.45
C TYR A 11 0.04 -4.87 -10.48
N PRO A 12 0.34 -4.56 -11.74
CA PRO A 12 -0.68 -4.64 -12.78
C PRO A 12 -1.22 -6.07 -12.78
N MET A 13 -2.52 -6.20 -12.55
CA MET A 13 -3.22 -7.44 -12.88
C MET A 13 -2.85 -7.84 -14.31
N PRO A 14 -2.65 -9.12 -14.60
CA PRO A 14 -2.50 -9.57 -15.98
C PRO A 14 -3.68 -9.03 -16.77
N GLN A 15 -3.37 -8.37 -17.89
CA GLN A 15 -4.36 -7.71 -18.76
C GLN A 15 -5.58 -8.61 -18.91
N LYS A 16 -6.75 -8.16 -18.44
CA LYS A 16 -8.03 -8.85 -18.66
C LYS A 16 -8.09 -9.19 -20.14
N LEU A 17 -8.14 -10.47 -20.47
CA LEU A 17 -8.28 -10.98 -21.83
C LEU A 17 -9.41 -10.22 -22.52
N ASN A 18 -9.04 -9.37 -23.45
CA ASN A 18 -9.97 -8.51 -24.17
C ASN A 18 -10.84 -9.42 -25.03
N ARG A 19 -12.16 -9.42 -24.85
CA ARG A 19 -13.14 -10.23 -25.61
C ARG A 19 -12.98 -10.16 -27.14
N ARG A 20 -12.23 -9.22 -27.66
CA ARG A 20 -11.92 -9.10 -29.09
C ARG A 20 -10.94 -10.14 -29.65
N ASN A 21 -10.20 -10.85 -28.83
CA ASN A 21 -9.24 -11.87 -29.31
C ASN A 21 -9.82 -13.29 -29.39
N ILE A 22 -11.07 -13.51 -28.95
CA ILE A 22 -11.73 -14.83 -29.02
C ILE A 22 -12.42 -15.08 -30.37
N LEU A 23 -12.61 -14.06 -31.21
CA LEU A 23 -13.34 -14.18 -32.48
C LEU A 23 -12.49 -14.39 -33.73
N ARG A 24 -11.21 -14.71 -33.61
CA ARG A 24 -10.34 -14.99 -34.77
C ARG A 24 -9.80 -16.41 -34.80
N GLY A 25 -10.65 -17.41 -34.68
CA GLY A 25 -10.19 -18.80 -34.77
C GLY A 25 -11.35 -19.80 -34.73
N GLY A 26 -12.32 -19.67 -35.60
CA GLY A 26 -13.43 -20.60 -35.67
C GLY A 26 -13.71 -21.05 -37.08
N GLY A 27 -13.11 -22.14 -37.52
CA GLY A 27 -13.54 -22.89 -38.67
C GLY A 27 -14.75 -23.79 -38.32
N LEU A 28 -15.82 -23.67 -39.07
CA LEU A 28 -17.01 -24.49 -39.02
C LEU A 28 -16.71 -25.95 -39.39
N THR A 29 -17.19 -26.89 -38.58
CA THR A 29 -17.69 -28.18 -39.11
C THR A 29 -18.87 -28.61 -38.25
N ALA A 30 -20.04 -28.64 -38.92
CA ALA A 30 -21.25 -29.27 -38.41
C ALA A 30 -21.21 -30.78 -38.71
N LEU A 31 -21.68 -31.62 -37.79
CA LEU A 31 -22.41 -32.86 -38.13
C LEU A 31 -22.96 -33.57 -36.87
N GLY A 32 -24.23 -33.89 -36.90
CA GLY A 32 -24.77 -35.15 -36.41
C GLY A 32 -25.43 -35.17 -35.05
N ALA A 33 -26.78 -35.12 -35.08
CA ALA A 33 -27.64 -35.42 -33.92
C ALA A 33 -27.52 -36.88 -33.45
N GLY A 34 -27.42 -37.06 -32.13
CA GLY A 34 -27.55 -38.33 -31.45
C GLY A 34 -28.12 -38.12 -30.05
N LEU A 35 -29.45 -38.37 -29.91
CA LEU A 35 -30.14 -38.39 -28.62
C LEU A 35 -29.67 -39.62 -27.81
N GLY A 36 -28.80 -39.41 -26.87
CA GLY A 36 -28.43 -40.39 -25.85
C GLY A 36 -28.68 -39.80 -24.46
N ARG A 37 -29.65 -40.39 -23.74
CA ARG A 37 -29.91 -40.14 -22.32
C ARG A 37 -28.65 -40.53 -21.53
N ALA A 38 -27.81 -39.56 -21.20
CA ALA A 38 -26.70 -39.78 -20.27
C ALA A 38 -27.22 -39.66 -18.83
N GLN A 39 -27.14 -40.75 -18.09
CA GLN A 39 -27.22 -40.76 -16.63
C GLN A 39 -26.16 -39.79 -16.09
N ARG A 40 -26.59 -38.90 -15.22
CA ARG A 40 -25.68 -38.04 -14.46
C ARG A 40 -24.81 -38.91 -13.53
N THR A 41 -23.61 -39.20 -13.95
CA THR A 41 -22.57 -39.61 -13.03
C THR A 41 -22.06 -38.35 -12.34
N THR A 42 -22.29 -38.27 -11.05
CA THR A 42 -21.92 -37.14 -10.17
C THR A 42 -20.46 -37.16 -9.73
N ASP A 43 -19.56 -37.53 -10.60
CA ASP A 43 -18.12 -37.42 -10.36
C ASP A 43 -17.48 -36.58 -11.47
N CYS A 44 -17.77 -35.28 -11.44
CA CYS A 44 -17.02 -34.34 -12.24
C CYS A 44 -15.68 -34.06 -11.52
N ASN A 45 -14.62 -34.62 -12.05
CA ASN A 45 -13.23 -34.33 -11.64
C ASN A 45 -12.81 -32.86 -11.94
N CYS A 46 -13.81 -31.99 -12.22
CA CYS A 46 -13.64 -30.58 -12.54
C CYS A 46 -13.48 -29.67 -11.30
N ALA A 47 -13.48 -30.23 -10.08
CA ALA A 47 -13.45 -29.46 -8.84
C ALA A 47 -12.02 -29.12 -8.35
N ARG A 48 -10.99 -29.38 -9.17
CA ARG A 48 -9.60 -29.04 -8.84
C ARG A 48 -8.95 -28.27 -9.97
N ALA A 49 -8.12 -27.28 -9.62
CA ALA A 49 -7.23 -26.63 -10.57
C ALA A 49 -6.19 -27.63 -11.11
N SER A 50 -5.49 -27.28 -12.20
CA SER A 50 -4.48 -28.15 -12.84
C SER A 50 -3.33 -28.55 -11.90
N ASP A 51 -3.10 -27.79 -10.82
CA ASP A 51 -2.12 -28.04 -9.76
C ASP A 51 -2.68 -28.91 -8.61
N GLY A 52 -3.90 -29.44 -8.75
CA GLY A 52 -4.56 -30.27 -7.74
C GLY A 52 -5.21 -29.52 -6.58
N SER A 53 -5.13 -28.20 -6.54
CA SER A 53 -5.81 -27.41 -5.51
C SER A 53 -7.33 -27.38 -5.73
N PRO A 54 -8.15 -27.32 -4.66
CA PRO A 54 -9.60 -27.17 -4.80
C PRO A 54 -9.91 -25.83 -5.44
N LEU A 55 -10.86 -25.82 -6.41
CA LEU A 55 -11.39 -24.58 -6.98
C LEU A 55 -12.19 -23.81 -5.92
N ASP A 56 -12.21 -22.46 -6.03
CA ASP A 56 -13.09 -21.63 -5.22
C ASP A 56 -14.55 -21.84 -5.63
N THR A 57 -15.22 -22.70 -4.90
CA THR A 57 -16.67 -22.94 -5.03
C THR A 57 -17.47 -22.14 -3.99
N GLY A 58 -16.82 -21.26 -3.23
CA GLY A 58 -17.44 -20.48 -2.16
C GLY A 58 -18.59 -19.63 -2.69
N ALA A 59 -19.82 -20.07 -2.40
CA ALA A 59 -21.02 -19.34 -2.73
C ALA A 59 -21.36 -18.36 -1.61
N SER A 60 -21.31 -17.06 -1.93
CA SER A 60 -21.94 -16.03 -1.11
C SER A 60 -23.08 -15.42 -1.90
N GLU A 61 -24.19 -15.21 -1.26
CA GLU A 61 -25.39 -14.61 -1.88
C GLU A 61 -25.12 -13.17 -2.35
N LEU A 62 -24.12 -12.50 -1.76
CA LEU A 62 -23.72 -11.13 -2.12
C LEU A 62 -22.61 -11.06 -3.16
N ARG A 63 -22.02 -12.20 -3.57
CA ARG A 63 -20.90 -12.20 -4.52
C ARG A 63 -21.21 -11.39 -5.79
N ALA A 64 -22.33 -11.64 -6.44
CA ALA A 64 -22.71 -10.93 -7.67
C ALA A 64 -22.93 -9.42 -7.45
N MET A 65 -23.41 -9.03 -6.25
CA MET A 65 -23.57 -7.62 -5.88
C MET A 65 -22.20 -6.93 -5.72
N ILE A 66 -21.27 -7.59 -5.07
CA ILE A 66 -19.90 -7.07 -4.84
C ILE A 66 -19.13 -6.98 -6.17
N GLU A 67 -19.18 -8.03 -7.00
CA GLU A 67 -18.54 -8.02 -8.32
C GLU A 67 -19.08 -6.90 -9.21
N ARG A 68 -20.40 -6.66 -9.18
CA ARG A 68 -21.01 -5.54 -9.90
C ARG A 68 -20.58 -4.19 -9.33
N TYR A 69 -20.58 -4.04 -8.01
CA TYR A 69 -20.14 -2.82 -7.33
C TYR A 69 -18.71 -2.44 -7.76
N ASP A 70 -17.79 -3.40 -7.76
CA ASP A 70 -16.38 -3.19 -8.11
C ASP A 70 -16.22 -2.74 -9.57
N VAL A 71 -16.92 -3.38 -10.49
CA VAL A 71 -16.91 -3.03 -11.93
C VAL A 71 -17.52 -1.65 -12.15
N ASP A 72 -18.68 -1.36 -11.55
CA ASP A 72 -19.37 -0.07 -11.69
C ASP A 72 -18.52 1.07 -11.10
N LEU A 73 -17.87 0.87 -9.94
CA LEU A 73 -16.95 1.84 -9.34
C LEU A 73 -15.74 2.07 -10.24
N SER A 74 -15.15 1.01 -10.78
CA SER A 74 -14.01 1.11 -11.72
C SER A 74 -14.36 1.92 -12.97
N ASP A 75 -15.56 1.74 -13.51
CA ASP A 75 -16.04 2.53 -14.65
C ASP A 75 -16.28 3.99 -14.28
N LEU A 76 -16.84 4.25 -13.09
CA LEU A 76 -16.99 5.61 -12.59
C LEU A 76 -15.64 6.31 -12.37
N ASP A 77 -14.67 5.62 -11.78
CA ASP A 77 -13.33 6.17 -11.57
C ASP A 77 -12.61 6.48 -12.90
N ARG A 78 -12.84 5.68 -13.94
CA ARG A 78 -12.30 5.92 -15.27
C ARG A 78 -12.92 7.18 -15.92
N VAL A 79 -14.23 7.36 -15.79
CA VAL A 79 -14.95 8.49 -16.38
C VAL A 79 -14.77 9.77 -15.56
N TYR A 80 -14.98 9.68 -14.25
CA TYR A 80 -14.91 10.80 -13.30
C TYR A 80 -13.54 10.83 -12.59
N SER A 81 -12.43 10.78 -13.32
CA SER A 81 -11.09 10.66 -12.75
C SER A 81 -10.47 11.98 -12.31
N LEU A 82 -11.12 13.13 -12.58
CA LEU A 82 -10.55 14.45 -12.28
C LEU A 82 -10.69 14.80 -10.80
N PRO A 83 -9.60 14.93 -10.05
CA PRO A 83 -9.65 15.35 -8.66
C PRO A 83 -10.18 16.79 -8.53
N GLY A 84 -11.00 17.03 -7.50
CA GLY A 84 -11.63 18.34 -7.27
C GLY A 84 -12.81 18.66 -8.21
N SER A 85 -13.21 17.70 -9.08
CA SER A 85 -14.42 17.85 -9.91
C SER A 85 -15.68 17.76 -9.06
N VAL A 86 -16.55 18.75 -9.19
CA VAL A 86 -17.89 18.77 -8.55
C VAL A 86 -18.76 17.63 -9.09
N ALA A 87 -18.67 17.37 -10.40
CA ALA A 87 -19.42 16.29 -11.03
C ALA A 87 -18.97 14.90 -10.50
N ARG A 88 -17.65 14.70 -10.29
CA ARG A 88 -17.13 13.49 -9.64
C ARG A 88 -17.72 13.31 -8.26
N HIS A 89 -17.64 14.33 -7.41
CA HIS A 89 -18.13 14.25 -6.04
C HIS A 89 -19.61 13.87 -6.01
N ALA A 90 -20.46 14.63 -6.69
CA ALA A 90 -21.90 14.38 -6.73
C ALA A 90 -22.25 13.00 -7.30
N ARG A 91 -21.49 12.52 -8.29
CA ARG A 91 -21.72 11.20 -8.90
C ARG A 91 -21.35 10.05 -7.96
N LEU A 92 -20.21 10.15 -7.26
CA LEU A 92 -19.78 9.15 -6.29
C LEU A 92 -20.67 9.14 -5.04
N GLU A 93 -21.05 10.29 -4.53
CA GLU A 93 -21.98 10.43 -3.39
C GLU A 93 -23.30 9.68 -3.69
N ARG A 94 -23.88 9.94 -4.85
CA ARG A 94 -25.08 9.23 -5.30
C ARG A 94 -24.84 7.73 -5.43
N PHE A 95 -23.72 7.34 -6.06
CA PHE A 95 -23.42 5.92 -6.25
C PHE A 95 -23.30 5.17 -4.91
N TYR A 96 -22.55 5.69 -3.96
CA TYR A 96 -22.40 5.07 -2.64
C TYR A 96 -23.75 5.03 -1.88
N SER A 97 -24.56 6.06 -1.99
CA SER A 97 -25.91 6.08 -1.39
C SER A 97 -26.84 5.01 -2.01
N ASP A 98 -26.87 4.92 -3.35
CA ASP A 98 -27.67 3.93 -4.06
C ASP A 98 -27.24 2.50 -3.71
N GLN A 99 -25.92 2.24 -3.68
CA GLN A 99 -25.39 0.92 -3.31
C GLN A 99 -25.69 0.58 -1.84
N LEU A 100 -25.61 1.54 -0.94
CA LEU A 100 -25.95 1.33 0.47
C LEU A 100 -27.42 0.94 0.64
N HIS A 101 -28.34 1.62 -0.04
CA HIS A 101 -29.76 1.26 -0.05
C HIS A 101 -29.99 -0.18 -0.57
N LEU A 102 -29.28 -0.59 -1.63
CA LEU A 102 -29.38 -1.96 -2.16
C LEU A 102 -28.91 -3.00 -1.14
N VAL A 103 -27.80 -2.75 -0.47
CA VAL A 103 -27.28 -3.65 0.57
C VAL A 103 -28.25 -3.70 1.75
N GLU A 104 -28.77 -2.57 2.21
CA GLU A 104 -29.68 -2.50 3.35
C GLU A 104 -31.05 -3.14 3.09
N ALA A 105 -31.45 -3.26 1.83
CA ALA A 105 -32.67 -3.99 1.44
C ALA A 105 -32.51 -5.53 1.50
N VAL A 106 -31.30 -6.06 1.62
CA VAL A 106 -31.06 -7.52 1.70
C VAL A 106 -31.64 -8.08 3.00
N ASN A 107 -32.33 -9.23 2.90
CA ASN A 107 -32.77 -9.98 4.06
C ASN A 107 -31.58 -10.68 4.73
N PHE A 108 -30.97 -9.97 5.68
CA PHE A 108 -29.76 -10.41 6.38
C PHE A 108 -29.91 -11.78 7.08
N ASP A 109 -31.06 -12.05 7.68
CA ASP A 109 -31.28 -13.28 8.45
C ASP A 109 -31.33 -14.53 7.57
N ALA A 110 -31.71 -14.36 6.30
CA ALA A 110 -31.74 -15.44 5.31
C ALA A 110 -30.37 -15.77 4.71
N LEU A 111 -29.33 -14.94 4.97
CA LEU A 111 -28.01 -15.15 4.43
C LEU A 111 -27.26 -16.28 5.14
N SER A 112 -26.43 -16.99 4.36
CA SER A 112 -25.40 -17.88 4.91
C SER A 112 -24.39 -17.12 5.76
N GLN A 113 -23.53 -17.83 6.50
CA GLN A 113 -22.42 -17.19 7.26
C GLN A 113 -21.52 -16.35 6.35
N ALA A 114 -21.16 -16.88 5.17
CA ALA A 114 -20.37 -16.14 4.19
C ALA A 114 -21.11 -14.90 3.67
N GLY A 115 -22.41 -15.03 3.37
CA GLY A 115 -23.23 -13.90 2.95
C GLY A 115 -23.36 -12.81 4.03
N LYS A 116 -23.48 -13.19 5.30
CA LYS A 116 -23.50 -12.23 6.43
C LYS A 116 -22.19 -11.47 6.57
N ILE A 117 -21.05 -12.15 6.39
CA ILE A 117 -19.73 -11.52 6.38
C ILE A 117 -19.64 -10.52 5.23
N ASP A 118 -19.98 -10.95 4.02
CA ASP A 118 -19.93 -10.10 2.83
C ASP A 118 -20.88 -8.91 2.90
N TYR A 119 -22.04 -9.07 3.56
CA TYR A 119 -22.95 -7.97 3.88
C TYR A 119 -22.26 -6.92 4.77
N LEU A 120 -21.60 -7.34 5.86
CA LEU A 120 -20.90 -6.42 6.77
C LEU A 120 -19.72 -5.75 6.09
N LEU A 121 -18.97 -6.49 5.28
CA LEU A 121 -17.84 -5.96 4.50
C LEU A 121 -18.30 -4.87 3.52
N LEU A 122 -19.30 -5.17 2.69
CA LEU A 122 -19.78 -4.22 1.70
C LEU A 122 -20.44 -3.00 2.34
N ARG A 123 -21.29 -3.20 3.35
CA ARG A 123 -21.92 -2.10 4.10
C ARG A 123 -20.89 -1.21 4.79
N GLY A 124 -19.92 -1.81 5.49
CA GLY A 124 -18.84 -1.07 6.17
C GLY A 124 -17.98 -0.29 5.18
N HIS A 125 -17.64 -0.89 4.04
CA HIS A 125 -16.88 -0.27 2.97
C HIS A 125 -17.61 0.94 2.36
N LEU A 126 -18.92 0.84 2.11
CA LEU A 126 -19.73 1.93 1.58
C LEU A 126 -19.82 3.12 2.55
N LEU A 127 -20.08 2.84 3.84
CA LEU A 127 -20.12 3.88 4.88
C LEU A 127 -18.78 4.57 5.04
N HIS A 128 -17.68 3.82 4.99
CA HIS A 128 -16.34 4.39 5.02
C HIS A 128 -16.05 5.25 3.78
N SER A 129 -16.44 4.78 2.58
CA SER A 129 -16.26 5.52 1.32
C SER A 129 -17.00 6.86 1.32
N GLN A 130 -18.22 6.91 1.88
CA GLN A 130 -18.96 8.17 2.05
C GLN A 130 -18.22 9.15 2.99
N LYS A 131 -17.70 8.67 4.12
CA LYS A 131 -16.92 9.51 5.05
C LYS A 131 -15.63 10.01 4.42
N GLN A 132 -14.93 9.17 3.66
CA GLN A 132 -13.73 9.58 2.93
C GLN A 132 -14.03 10.64 1.88
N LEU A 133 -15.12 10.49 1.12
CA LEU A 133 -15.54 11.47 0.13
C LEU A 133 -15.81 12.84 0.79
N ALA A 134 -16.47 12.85 1.94
CA ALA A 134 -16.72 14.08 2.72
C ALA A 134 -15.41 14.69 3.29
N ALA A 135 -14.49 13.86 3.78
CA ALA A 135 -13.19 14.32 4.26
C ALA A 135 -12.35 14.93 3.14
N ASP A 136 -12.40 14.33 1.95
CA ASP A 136 -11.70 14.85 0.78
C ASP A 136 -12.28 16.19 0.30
N SER A 137 -13.60 16.38 0.39
CA SER A 137 -14.22 17.68 0.10
C SER A 137 -13.70 18.80 1.01
N ARG A 138 -13.54 18.52 2.30
CA ARG A 138 -12.94 19.50 3.23
C ARG A 138 -11.49 19.85 2.84
N LYS A 139 -10.70 18.88 2.42
CA LYS A 139 -9.33 19.13 1.94
C LYS A 139 -9.29 19.94 0.64
N GLU A 140 -10.32 19.79 -0.23
CA GLU A 140 -10.48 20.64 -1.41
C GLU A 140 -10.83 22.09 -1.02
N GLU A 141 -11.71 22.29 -0.04
CA GLU A 141 -12.04 23.61 0.49
C GLU A 141 -10.82 24.33 1.07
N ASP A 142 -9.92 23.61 1.76
CA ASP A 142 -8.68 24.17 2.30
C ASP A 142 -7.76 24.75 1.22
N ILE A 143 -7.67 24.11 0.04
CA ILE A 143 -6.80 24.56 -1.05
C ILE A 143 -7.48 25.45 -2.09
N ALA A 144 -8.81 25.55 -2.06
CA ALA A 144 -9.58 26.34 -3.03
C ALA A 144 -9.13 27.80 -3.15
N PRO A 145 -8.79 28.50 -2.04
CA PRO A 145 -8.28 29.87 -2.12
C PRO A 145 -6.96 30.02 -2.86
N LEU A 146 -6.13 28.95 -2.86
CA LEU A 146 -4.85 28.92 -3.56
C LEU A 146 -4.99 28.61 -5.06
N ILE A 147 -6.06 27.92 -5.45
CA ILE A 147 -6.26 27.46 -6.83
C ILE A 147 -7.67 27.86 -7.31
N PRO A 148 -8.02 29.16 -7.33
CA PRO A 148 -9.37 29.61 -7.67
C PRO A 148 -9.77 29.26 -9.10
N PHE A 149 -8.80 29.10 -9.99
CA PHE A 149 -8.96 28.75 -11.41
C PHE A 149 -9.06 27.22 -11.67
N GLN A 150 -9.02 26.37 -10.64
CA GLN A 150 -9.08 24.92 -10.77
C GLN A 150 -10.27 24.45 -11.61
N ARG A 151 -11.44 25.08 -11.42
CA ARG A 151 -12.68 24.72 -12.13
C ARG A 151 -12.59 24.96 -13.64
N ASP A 152 -11.86 25.98 -14.08
CA ASP A 152 -11.68 26.27 -15.51
C ASP A 152 -10.89 25.13 -16.19
N ILE A 153 -9.81 24.68 -15.59
CA ILE A 153 -9.01 23.53 -16.11
C ILE A 153 -9.81 22.23 -16.11
N ILE A 154 -10.51 21.94 -15.01
CA ILE A 154 -11.36 20.73 -14.91
C ILE A 154 -12.45 20.77 -15.96
N GLY A 155 -13.11 21.92 -16.15
CA GLY A 155 -14.18 22.10 -17.12
C GLY A 155 -13.75 21.84 -18.56
N LEU A 156 -12.53 22.24 -18.97
CA LEU A 156 -11.98 21.95 -20.29
C LEU A 156 -11.89 20.44 -20.53
N GLU A 157 -11.33 19.69 -19.60
CA GLU A 157 -11.17 18.23 -19.75
C GLU A 157 -12.51 17.49 -19.61
N GLU A 158 -13.42 17.93 -18.76
CA GLU A 158 -14.77 17.36 -18.67
C GLU A 158 -15.57 17.56 -19.95
N ALA A 159 -15.50 18.75 -20.58
CA ALA A 159 -16.14 19.03 -21.86
C ALA A 159 -15.61 18.11 -22.95
N ARG A 160 -14.28 17.89 -23.01
CA ARG A 160 -13.65 16.94 -23.92
C ARG A 160 -14.19 15.51 -23.73
N ARG A 161 -14.30 15.05 -22.46
CA ARG A 161 -14.79 13.71 -22.15
C ARG A 161 -16.26 13.52 -22.47
N ARG A 162 -17.05 14.59 -22.39
CA ARG A 162 -18.45 14.59 -22.84
C ARG A 162 -18.59 14.77 -24.36
N MET A 163 -17.47 14.87 -25.10
CA MET A 163 -17.42 15.09 -26.54
C MET A 163 -18.18 16.35 -26.96
N GLU A 164 -18.10 17.42 -26.16
CA GLU A 164 -18.71 18.70 -26.46
C GLU A 164 -17.96 19.41 -27.59
N THR A 165 -18.71 20.19 -28.41
CA THR A 165 -18.11 20.96 -29.51
C THR A 165 -17.15 22.00 -28.94
N LEU A 166 -15.91 21.99 -29.44
CA LEU A 166 -14.89 22.95 -29.07
C LEU A 166 -14.89 24.14 -30.04
N ASP A 167 -14.78 25.35 -29.45
CA ASP A 167 -14.55 26.59 -30.18
C ASP A 167 -13.11 27.07 -29.91
N PRO A 168 -12.21 27.07 -30.93
CA PRO A 168 -10.81 27.45 -30.73
C PRO A 168 -10.61 28.87 -30.21
N GLN A 169 -11.44 29.85 -30.63
CA GLN A 169 -11.32 31.23 -30.16
C GLN A 169 -11.71 31.36 -28.69
N LYS A 170 -12.81 30.73 -28.28
CA LYS A 170 -13.22 30.69 -26.88
C LYS A 170 -12.18 29.97 -26.04
N SER A 171 -11.58 28.91 -26.56
CA SER A 171 -10.49 28.20 -25.88
C SER A 171 -9.29 29.12 -25.62
N ALA A 172 -8.88 29.91 -26.63
CA ALA A 172 -7.79 30.88 -26.49
C ALA A 172 -8.10 31.94 -25.41
N LEU A 173 -9.34 32.47 -25.39
CA LEU A 173 -9.77 33.40 -24.34
C LEU A 173 -9.73 32.78 -22.93
N THR A 174 -10.16 31.54 -22.82
CA THR A 174 -10.10 30.81 -21.55
C THR A 174 -8.65 30.60 -21.08
N LEU A 175 -7.75 30.22 -22.00
CA LEU A 175 -6.33 30.04 -21.69
C LEU A 175 -5.65 31.36 -21.30
N ASN A 176 -5.98 32.45 -21.97
CA ASN A 176 -5.49 33.78 -21.60
C ASN A 176 -5.94 34.20 -20.20
N LYS A 177 -7.24 34.04 -19.92
CA LYS A 177 -7.79 34.31 -18.58
C LYS A 177 -7.09 33.45 -17.53
N LEU A 178 -6.91 32.16 -17.80
CA LEU A 178 -6.24 31.22 -16.90
C LEU A 178 -4.83 31.69 -16.54
N ALA A 179 -4.04 32.13 -17.51
CA ALA A 179 -2.69 32.65 -17.25
C ALA A 179 -2.71 33.88 -16.34
N ILE A 180 -3.67 34.78 -16.52
CA ILE A 180 -3.87 35.98 -15.68
C ILE A 180 -4.26 35.58 -14.25
N ASP A 181 -5.21 34.66 -14.10
CA ASP A 181 -5.69 34.21 -12.79
C ASP A 181 -4.59 33.48 -11.98
N ILE A 182 -3.74 32.71 -12.66
CA ILE A 182 -2.57 32.06 -12.05
C ILE A 182 -1.58 33.09 -11.49
N GLU A 183 -1.26 34.13 -12.26
CA GLU A 183 -0.34 35.19 -11.82
C GLU A 183 -0.94 35.99 -10.64
N ALA A 184 -2.25 36.23 -10.67
CA ALA A 184 -2.95 36.85 -9.55
C ALA A 184 -2.88 35.98 -8.27
N ALA A 185 -3.09 34.67 -8.39
CA ALA A 185 -2.98 33.73 -7.27
C ALA A 185 -1.53 33.67 -6.71
N LYS A 186 -0.51 33.69 -7.55
CA LYS A 186 0.90 33.79 -7.13
C LYS A 186 1.16 35.05 -6.30
N THR A 187 0.65 36.17 -6.76
CA THR A 187 0.79 37.46 -6.05
C THR A 187 0.08 37.43 -4.68
N ALA A 188 -1.09 36.85 -4.63
CA ALA A 188 -1.88 36.74 -3.39
C ALA A 188 -1.21 35.83 -2.34
N LEU A 189 -0.41 34.85 -2.75
CA LEU A 189 0.28 33.92 -1.88
C LEU A 189 1.18 34.62 -0.86
N ALA A 190 1.84 35.73 -1.23
CA ALA A 190 2.74 36.47 -0.36
C ALA A 190 2.10 36.95 0.95
N ASN A 191 0.77 37.11 0.97
CA ASN A 191 0.00 37.57 2.12
C ASN A 191 -0.73 36.42 2.87
N SER A 192 -0.52 35.16 2.45
CA SER A 192 -1.22 34.02 3.03
C SER A 192 -0.47 33.45 4.24
N LYS A 193 -1.21 33.11 5.33
CA LYS A 193 -0.70 32.40 6.51
C LYS A 193 -1.23 30.95 6.50
N LEU A 194 -0.73 30.13 5.58
CA LEU A 194 -1.19 28.77 5.43
C LEU A 194 -0.13 27.78 5.96
N THR A 195 -0.60 26.62 6.39
CA THR A 195 0.29 25.57 6.88
C THR A 195 1.10 24.93 5.74
N PRO A 196 2.33 24.45 6.00
CA PRO A 196 3.12 23.68 5.02
C PRO A 196 2.34 22.57 4.33
N ALA A 197 1.51 21.86 5.07
CA ALA A 197 0.68 20.76 4.55
C ALA A 197 -0.37 21.23 3.51
N VAL A 198 -1.00 22.38 3.72
CA VAL A 198 -1.97 22.97 2.77
C VAL A 198 -1.25 23.46 1.51
N LEU A 199 -0.11 24.14 1.67
CA LEU A 199 0.71 24.61 0.54
C LEU A 199 1.21 23.44 -0.32
N ASN A 200 1.74 22.40 0.30
CA ASN A 200 2.20 21.20 -0.40
C ASN A 200 1.04 20.48 -1.11
N ARG A 201 -0.12 20.37 -0.48
CA ARG A 201 -1.33 19.78 -1.09
C ARG A 201 -1.77 20.56 -2.32
N ALA A 202 -1.75 21.90 -2.26
CA ALA A 202 -2.05 22.76 -3.39
C ALA A 202 -1.02 22.60 -4.52
N ALA A 203 0.27 22.52 -4.19
CA ALA A 203 1.34 22.26 -5.17
C ALA A 203 1.13 20.94 -5.91
N MET A 204 0.87 19.85 -5.17
CA MET A 204 0.58 18.54 -5.76
C MET A 204 -0.69 18.54 -6.61
N ARG A 205 -1.71 19.31 -6.21
CA ARG A 205 -2.91 19.50 -7.03
C ARG A 205 -2.60 20.21 -8.34
N LEU A 206 -1.78 21.23 -8.34
CA LEU A 206 -1.37 21.92 -9.59
C LEU A 206 -0.63 21.00 -10.55
N VAL A 207 0.25 20.12 -10.06
CA VAL A 207 0.91 19.11 -10.88
C VAL A 207 -0.11 18.18 -11.54
N GLN A 208 -1.13 17.73 -10.80
CA GLN A 208 -2.19 16.89 -11.35
C GLN A 208 -3.02 17.64 -12.40
N LEU A 209 -3.45 18.86 -12.09
CA LEU A 209 -4.22 19.70 -13.03
C LEU A 209 -3.44 19.98 -14.31
N ARG A 210 -2.14 20.29 -14.20
CA ARG A 210 -1.27 20.52 -15.34
C ARG A 210 -1.18 19.30 -16.25
N ARG A 211 -1.12 18.08 -15.71
CA ARG A 211 -1.13 16.86 -16.51
C ARG A 211 -2.43 16.71 -17.32
N TYR A 212 -3.58 16.96 -16.71
CA TYR A 212 -4.88 16.94 -17.44
C TYR A 212 -4.99 18.08 -18.44
N PHE A 213 -4.48 19.25 -18.10
CA PHE A 213 -4.45 20.41 -18.96
C PHE A 213 -3.63 20.16 -20.23
N ARG A 214 -2.45 19.57 -20.07
CA ARG A 214 -1.61 19.14 -21.21
C ARG A 214 -2.29 18.06 -22.05
N ALA A 215 -2.83 17.02 -21.43
CA ALA A 215 -3.55 15.96 -22.15
C ALA A 215 -4.75 16.48 -22.95
N TRP A 216 -5.48 17.47 -22.40
CA TRP A 216 -6.56 18.16 -23.10
C TRP A 216 -6.02 18.93 -24.32
N PHE A 217 -4.95 19.70 -24.15
CA PHE A 217 -4.35 20.48 -25.22
C PHE A 217 -3.81 19.59 -26.35
N ASP A 218 -3.01 18.59 -26.00
CA ASP A 218 -2.38 17.67 -26.95
C ASP A 218 -3.43 16.93 -27.79
N PHE A 219 -4.58 16.58 -27.18
CA PHE A 219 -5.66 15.92 -27.90
C PHE A 219 -6.16 16.75 -29.09
N TYR A 220 -6.43 18.05 -28.89
CA TYR A 220 -6.93 18.91 -29.96
C TYR A 220 -5.80 19.44 -30.88
N HIS A 221 -4.66 19.78 -30.33
CA HIS A 221 -3.51 20.30 -31.04
C HIS A 221 -3.02 19.37 -32.15
N LEU A 222 -3.07 18.06 -31.91
CA LEU A 222 -2.63 17.05 -32.89
C LEU A 222 -3.58 16.90 -34.07
N TYR A 223 -4.83 17.31 -33.97
CA TYR A 223 -5.87 16.99 -34.94
C TYR A 223 -6.59 18.21 -35.52
N ASP A 224 -6.55 19.38 -34.89
CA ASP A 224 -7.19 20.60 -35.38
C ASP A 224 -6.18 21.75 -35.56
N PRO A 225 -5.74 22.03 -36.83
CA PRO A 225 -4.80 23.13 -37.09
C PRO A 225 -5.33 24.51 -36.70
N ARG A 226 -6.67 24.74 -36.71
CA ARG A 226 -7.24 26.01 -36.28
C ARG A 226 -7.17 26.18 -34.79
N PHE A 227 -7.35 25.08 -34.07
CA PHE A 227 -7.15 25.07 -32.60
C PHE A 227 -5.69 25.42 -32.28
N ALA A 228 -4.72 24.76 -32.89
CA ALA A 228 -3.31 25.05 -32.69
C ALA A 228 -2.99 26.53 -32.98
N TRP A 229 -3.47 27.05 -34.13
CA TRP A 229 -3.22 28.44 -34.49
C TRP A 229 -3.76 29.47 -33.48
N TRP A 230 -4.93 29.20 -32.86
CA TRP A 230 -5.51 30.08 -31.84
C TRP A 230 -4.90 29.95 -30.46
N THR A 231 -4.41 28.78 -30.09
CA THR A 231 -4.18 28.43 -28.70
C THR A 231 -2.71 28.20 -28.30
N ASP A 232 -1.77 28.02 -29.25
CA ASP A 232 -0.37 27.69 -28.98
C ASP A 232 0.31 28.66 -28.00
N ALA A 233 0.23 29.94 -28.26
CA ALA A 233 0.88 30.96 -27.43
C ALA A 233 0.25 31.06 -26.05
N GLU A 234 -1.10 30.99 -26.02
CA GLU A 234 -1.86 31.12 -24.77
C GLU A 234 -1.69 29.89 -23.87
N PHE A 235 -1.66 28.69 -24.48
CA PHE A 235 -1.39 27.46 -23.78
C PHE A 235 0.01 27.47 -23.16
N LYS A 236 1.03 27.78 -23.94
CA LYS A 236 2.41 27.83 -23.44
C LYS A 236 2.53 28.76 -22.24
N ARG A 237 1.95 29.95 -22.32
CA ARG A 237 1.95 30.91 -21.22
C ARG A 237 1.26 30.37 -19.95
N ALA A 238 0.09 29.74 -20.10
CA ALA A 238 -0.66 29.18 -18.98
C ALA A 238 0.05 27.95 -18.37
N ASP A 239 0.63 27.07 -19.19
CA ASP A 239 1.38 25.89 -18.73
C ASP A 239 2.66 26.26 -17.96
N GLU A 240 3.42 27.26 -18.46
CA GLU A 240 4.59 27.80 -17.79
C GLU A 240 4.21 28.47 -16.44
N ALA A 241 3.11 29.21 -16.41
CA ALA A 241 2.60 29.83 -15.19
C ALA A 241 2.16 28.79 -14.15
N LEU A 242 1.48 27.70 -14.56
CA LEU A 242 1.12 26.57 -13.69
C LEU A 242 2.35 25.91 -13.09
N ASP A 243 3.37 25.64 -13.89
CA ASP A 243 4.63 25.05 -13.43
C ASP A 243 5.34 25.92 -12.40
N ALA A 244 5.47 27.21 -12.74
CA ALA A 244 6.12 28.18 -11.85
C ALA A 244 5.36 28.33 -10.52
N TYR A 245 4.03 28.32 -10.56
CA TYR A 245 3.20 28.44 -9.35
C TYR A 245 3.28 27.15 -8.50
N ALA A 246 3.22 25.98 -9.11
CA ALA A 246 3.39 24.72 -8.41
C ALA A 246 4.75 24.65 -7.67
N LYS A 247 5.84 25.04 -8.36
CA LYS A 247 7.18 25.13 -7.77
C LYS A 247 7.25 26.14 -6.63
N LEU A 248 6.62 27.30 -6.77
CA LEU A 248 6.59 28.33 -5.74
C LEU A 248 5.88 27.80 -4.47
N LEU A 249 4.69 27.20 -4.60
CA LEU A 249 3.96 26.61 -3.47
C LEU A 249 4.76 25.52 -2.78
N HIS A 250 5.40 24.64 -3.57
CA HIS A 250 6.22 23.56 -3.02
C HIS A 250 7.45 24.12 -2.26
N THR A 251 8.18 25.07 -2.85
CA THR A 251 9.32 25.72 -2.18
C THR A 251 8.88 26.44 -0.90
N THR A 252 7.74 27.14 -0.95
CA THR A 252 7.18 27.86 0.21
C THR A 252 6.74 26.88 1.31
N SER A 253 6.27 25.67 0.95
CA SER A 253 5.89 24.65 1.92
C SER A 253 7.09 24.09 2.70
N GLY A 254 8.31 24.16 2.16
CA GLY A 254 9.52 23.56 2.74
C GLY A 254 9.53 22.03 2.75
N VAL A 255 8.56 21.37 2.11
CA VAL A 255 8.50 19.90 2.04
C VAL A 255 9.54 19.37 1.08
N ALA A 256 10.32 18.36 1.51
CA ALA A 256 11.36 17.76 0.67
C ALA A 256 10.79 16.76 -0.35
N GLY A 257 11.50 16.61 -1.44
CA GLY A 257 11.22 15.64 -2.48
C GLY A 257 10.83 16.29 -3.81
N PRO A 258 10.74 15.52 -4.89
CA PRO A 258 10.34 16.07 -6.18
C PRO A 258 8.85 16.44 -6.15
N LEU A 259 8.53 17.58 -6.74
CA LEU A 259 7.16 18.06 -6.91
C LEU A 259 6.34 17.15 -7.83
N GLU A 260 6.98 16.41 -8.73
CA GLU A 260 6.33 15.44 -9.60
C GLU A 260 5.83 14.25 -8.77
N GLY A 261 4.54 14.26 -8.48
CA GLY A 261 3.86 13.12 -7.89
C GLY A 261 3.97 11.91 -8.80
N ARG A 262 4.41 10.78 -8.26
CA ARG A 262 4.42 9.50 -8.97
C ARG A 262 3.01 9.18 -9.44
N GLY A 263 2.78 9.28 -10.77
CA GLY A 263 1.62 8.65 -11.38
C GLY A 263 1.76 7.13 -11.18
N ARG A 264 0.74 6.51 -10.57
CA ARG A 264 0.66 5.05 -10.55
C ARG A 264 0.67 4.54 -11.99
N GLY A 265 1.62 3.69 -12.33
CA GLY A 265 1.57 2.84 -13.53
C GLY A 265 2.39 3.25 -14.73
N GLU A 266 3.27 4.23 -14.65
CA GLU A 266 4.23 4.50 -15.73
C GLU A 266 5.67 4.25 -15.28
N PHE A 267 6.04 2.96 -15.20
CA PHE A 267 7.40 2.54 -15.50
C PHE A 267 7.46 2.32 -17.03
N ARG A 268 7.72 3.38 -17.79
CA ARG A 268 8.17 3.22 -19.16
C ARG A 268 9.68 3.00 -19.14
N ASP A 269 10.14 2.03 -19.93
CA ASP A 269 11.55 1.71 -20.15
C ASP A 269 12.37 2.88 -20.75
N ASP A 270 11.76 4.03 -21.00
CA ASP A 270 12.38 5.19 -21.63
C ASP A 270 13.20 6.07 -20.65
N ASP A 271 13.21 5.77 -19.34
CA ASP A 271 14.00 6.53 -18.35
C ASP A 271 15.50 6.12 -18.30
N GLN A 272 16.02 5.42 -19.32
CA GLN A 272 17.46 5.08 -19.40
C GLN A 272 18.37 6.23 -19.83
N GLU A 273 17.86 7.35 -20.29
CA GLU A 273 18.68 8.46 -20.82
C GLU A 273 18.41 9.79 -20.12
N THR A 274 18.87 9.97 -18.89
CA THR A 274 19.42 11.25 -18.41
C THR A 274 20.12 11.04 -17.07
N VAL A 275 21.22 10.30 -17.08
CA VAL A 275 22.25 10.47 -16.06
C VAL A 275 23.13 11.62 -16.52
N GLU A 276 22.87 12.82 -16.03
CA GLU A 276 23.85 13.91 -16.14
C GLU A 276 25.19 13.44 -15.59
N LYS A 277 26.19 13.48 -16.46
CA LYS A 277 27.60 13.24 -16.13
C LYS A 277 28.05 14.30 -15.12
N THR A 278 27.95 14.03 -13.83
CA THR A 278 28.73 14.78 -12.85
C THR A 278 30.17 14.28 -12.88
N ALA A 279 31.06 15.19 -13.17
CA ALA A 279 32.50 14.97 -13.30
C ALA A 279 33.12 14.36 -12.02
N PRO A 280 34.15 13.48 -12.15
CA PRO A 280 34.88 12.95 -11.02
C PRO A 280 35.87 14.00 -10.52
N GLY A 281 35.68 14.49 -9.31
CA GLY A 281 36.65 15.39 -8.67
C GLY A 281 36.10 16.22 -7.51
N ALA A 282 35.61 15.59 -6.46
CA ALA A 282 35.48 16.27 -5.18
C ALA A 282 36.11 15.41 -4.10
N THR A 283 37.18 15.93 -3.49
CA THR A 283 37.91 15.38 -2.35
C THR A 283 36.97 15.19 -1.17
N ALA A 284 37.01 13.99 -0.58
CA ALA A 284 36.28 13.64 0.63
C ALA A 284 36.72 14.47 1.82
N GLU A 285 36.03 15.54 2.12
CA GLU A 285 36.05 16.15 3.45
C GLU A 285 35.30 15.24 4.43
N LYS A 286 35.89 15.01 5.60
CA LYS A 286 35.22 14.39 6.76
C LYS A 286 34.09 15.30 7.23
N THR A 287 32.93 15.15 6.65
CA THR A 287 31.74 15.82 7.15
C THR A 287 31.06 14.90 8.17
N THR A 288 30.97 15.35 9.41
CA THR A 288 29.81 15.01 10.27
C THR A 288 28.58 15.08 9.37
N GLY A 289 27.83 13.97 9.24
CA GLY A 289 26.71 13.89 8.30
C GLY A 289 25.78 15.10 8.42
N PRO A 290 25.05 15.48 7.36
CA PRO A 290 24.15 16.63 7.39
C PRO A 290 23.19 16.53 8.59
N PRO A 291 22.73 17.66 9.16
CA PRO A 291 21.77 17.64 10.27
C PRO A 291 20.50 16.89 9.86
N ILE A 292 19.75 16.34 10.83
CA ILE A 292 18.44 15.74 10.59
C ILE A 292 17.60 16.71 9.76
N GLY A 293 16.90 16.22 8.75
CA GLY A 293 16.02 17.03 7.93
C GLY A 293 15.03 17.84 8.77
N SER A 294 14.61 18.98 8.28
CA SER A 294 13.65 19.84 9.00
C SER A 294 12.30 19.10 9.16
N GLU A 295 11.49 19.56 10.11
CA GLU A 295 10.13 19.02 10.32
C GLU A 295 9.32 19.00 9.02
N GLN A 296 9.41 20.06 8.22
CA GLN A 296 8.72 20.20 6.94
C GLN A 296 9.24 19.22 5.88
N GLU A 297 10.54 18.96 5.87
CA GLU A 297 11.13 17.96 4.96
C GLU A 297 10.73 16.54 5.29
N LEU A 298 10.43 16.24 6.54
CA LEU A 298 10.06 14.91 7.03
C LEU A 298 8.55 14.66 6.99
N SER A 299 7.70 15.71 7.09
CA SER A 299 6.26 15.57 7.22
C SER A 299 5.48 16.35 6.16
N GLY A 300 5.19 15.70 5.03
CA GLY A 300 4.49 16.33 3.90
C GLY A 300 3.00 16.60 4.10
N ILE A 301 2.33 15.84 4.99
CA ILE A 301 0.87 15.94 5.20
C ILE A 301 0.47 16.58 6.53
N GLY A 302 1.40 16.70 7.47
CA GLY A 302 1.11 17.10 8.84
C GLY A 302 0.30 16.07 9.65
N PRO A 303 0.10 16.32 10.96
CA PRO A 303 -0.69 15.44 11.82
C PRO A 303 -2.18 15.51 11.49
N VAL A 304 -2.87 14.36 11.57
CA VAL A 304 -4.31 14.25 11.21
C VAL A 304 -5.26 14.35 12.40
N GLY A 305 -4.76 14.19 13.62
CA GLY A 305 -5.54 14.27 14.85
C GLY A 305 -6.24 12.96 15.25
N ASN A 306 -6.75 12.95 16.49
CA ASN A 306 -7.32 11.75 17.10
C ASN A 306 -8.61 11.27 16.40
N GLU A 307 -9.47 12.18 15.95
CA GLU A 307 -10.75 11.83 15.34
C GLU A 307 -10.56 11.00 14.06
N VAL A 308 -9.62 11.42 13.20
CA VAL A 308 -9.28 10.69 11.96
C VAL A 308 -8.68 9.32 12.25
N LEU A 309 -7.84 9.21 13.29
CA LEU A 309 -7.26 7.94 13.71
C LEU A 309 -8.33 6.97 14.22
N VAL A 310 -9.24 7.44 15.08
CA VAL A 310 -10.34 6.62 15.63
C VAL A 310 -11.28 6.14 14.52
N GLU A 311 -11.59 7.01 13.56
CA GLU A 311 -12.42 6.63 12.42
C GLU A 311 -11.73 5.55 11.57
N ALA A 312 -10.44 5.71 11.27
CA ALA A 312 -9.68 4.74 10.51
C ALA A 312 -9.55 3.38 11.25
N LEU A 313 -9.33 3.38 12.56
CA LEU A 313 -9.30 2.18 13.39
C LEU A 313 -10.67 1.48 13.43
N THR A 314 -11.75 2.24 13.52
CA THR A 314 -13.11 1.71 13.47
C THR A 314 -13.40 1.02 12.13
N ALA A 315 -13.01 1.65 11.02
CA ALA A 315 -13.14 1.06 9.69
C ALA A 315 -12.31 -0.24 9.53
N ALA A 316 -11.15 -0.30 10.18
CA ALA A 316 -10.29 -1.49 10.23
C ALA A 316 -10.76 -2.54 11.27
N MET A 317 -11.87 -2.31 11.95
CA MET A 317 -12.40 -3.18 13.03
C MET A 317 -11.43 -3.40 14.19
N ILE A 318 -10.75 -2.35 14.62
CA ILE A 318 -9.83 -2.36 15.74
C ILE A 318 -10.43 -1.56 16.91
N PRO A 319 -10.91 -2.23 17.99
CA PRO A 319 -11.64 -1.59 19.08
C PRO A 319 -10.72 -1.02 20.18
N TYR A 320 -9.59 -0.47 19.78
CA TYR A 320 -8.63 0.18 20.67
C TYR A 320 -8.48 1.66 20.33
N SER A 321 -8.31 2.50 21.34
CA SER A 321 -7.88 3.88 21.14
C SER A 321 -6.41 3.95 20.70
N PRO A 322 -5.97 5.02 20.03
CA PRO A 322 -4.57 5.21 19.68
C PRO A 322 -3.62 5.13 20.89
N ASP A 323 -4.03 5.65 22.05
CA ASP A 323 -3.23 5.57 23.28
C ASP A 323 -3.10 4.15 23.85
N GLU A 324 -4.14 3.33 23.75
CA GLU A 324 -4.06 1.92 24.11
C GLU A 324 -3.12 1.16 23.19
N LEU A 325 -3.14 1.46 21.88
CA LEU A 325 -2.24 0.84 20.91
C LEU A 325 -0.77 1.21 21.17
N ILE A 326 -0.48 2.46 21.54
CA ILE A 326 0.88 2.86 21.98
C ILE A 326 1.31 2.06 23.23
N LYS A 327 0.40 1.85 24.19
CA LYS A 327 0.70 1.02 25.38
C LYS A 327 0.97 -0.44 25.01
N ILE A 328 0.20 -1.01 24.08
CA ILE A 328 0.43 -2.36 23.55
C ILE A 328 1.82 -2.43 22.90
N ALA A 329 2.15 -1.51 22.01
CA ALA A 329 3.46 -1.45 21.35
C ALA A 329 4.62 -1.37 22.36
N ASN A 330 4.48 -0.60 23.42
CA ASN A 330 5.50 -0.50 24.47
C ASN A 330 5.66 -1.79 25.28
N ARG A 331 4.60 -2.59 25.47
CA ARG A 331 4.70 -3.93 26.08
C ARG A 331 5.45 -4.90 25.17
N GLU A 332 5.16 -4.86 23.86
CA GLU A 332 5.89 -5.65 22.86
C GLU A 332 7.37 -5.23 22.79
N PHE A 333 7.66 -3.94 22.88
CA PHE A 333 9.04 -3.45 23.01
C PHE A 333 9.75 -4.04 24.25
N ALA A 334 9.09 -4.04 25.40
CA ALA A 334 9.69 -4.59 26.62
C ALA A 334 10.01 -6.09 26.51
N TRP A 335 9.22 -6.84 25.73
CA TRP A 335 9.53 -8.21 25.38
C TRP A 335 10.76 -8.27 24.46
N CYS A 336 10.81 -7.46 23.41
CA CYS A 336 11.95 -7.39 22.50
C CYS A 336 13.25 -7.01 23.21
N ASP A 337 13.19 -6.05 24.14
CA ASP A 337 14.35 -5.61 24.93
C ASP A 337 14.96 -6.78 25.74
N ARG A 338 14.11 -7.58 26.40
CA ARG A 338 14.58 -8.76 27.14
C ARG A 338 15.25 -9.79 26.25
N GLU A 339 14.63 -10.12 25.12
CA GLU A 339 15.19 -11.10 24.17
C GLU A 339 16.45 -10.57 23.48
N MET A 340 16.49 -9.28 23.17
CA MET A 340 17.66 -8.63 22.59
C MET A 340 18.86 -8.65 23.56
N LEU A 341 18.64 -8.33 24.83
CA LEU A 341 19.70 -8.39 25.84
C LEU A 341 20.20 -9.83 26.05
N ARG A 342 19.29 -10.82 26.00
CA ARG A 342 19.69 -12.24 26.05
C ARG A 342 20.59 -12.60 24.86
N ALA A 343 20.16 -12.29 23.64
CA ALA A 343 20.93 -12.58 22.44
C ALA A 343 22.27 -11.82 22.42
N SER A 344 22.29 -10.53 22.83
CA SER A 344 23.49 -9.71 22.97
C SER A 344 24.49 -10.31 23.95
N THR A 345 24.01 -10.81 25.10
CA THR A 345 24.84 -11.46 26.12
C THR A 345 25.45 -12.76 25.59
N GLU A 346 24.67 -13.59 24.90
CA GLU A 346 25.14 -14.83 24.26
C GLU A 346 26.20 -14.56 23.16
N MET A 347 26.11 -13.42 22.47
CA MET A 347 27.12 -12.97 21.51
C MET A 347 28.38 -12.36 22.17
N GLY A 348 28.41 -12.21 23.49
CA GLY A 348 29.53 -11.65 24.24
C GLY A 348 29.54 -10.11 24.39
N PHE A 349 28.45 -9.43 24.01
CA PHE A 349 28.34 -7.97 24.14
C PHE A 349 27.62 -7.51 25.41
N GLY A 350 27.12 -8.43 26.24
CA GLY A 350 26.41 -8.11 27.48
C GLY A 350 25.21 -7.19 27.24
N ASN A 351 25.15 -6.09 27.99
CA ASN A 351 24.05 -5.12 27.88
C ASN A 351 24.15 -4.18 26.67
N ASP A 352 25.28 -4.19 25.94
CA ASP A 352 25.47 -3.34 24.76
C ASP A 352 24.89 -3.98 23.50
N TRP A 353 23.57 -4.08 23.48
CA TRP A 353 22.86 -4.68 22.35
C TRP A 353 23.10 -3.93 21.01
N LYS A 354 23.42 -2.62 21.04
CA LYS A 354 23.76 -1.87 19.83
C LYS A 354 25.02 -2.42 19.16
N LYS A 355 26.04 -2.82 19.96
CA LYS A 355 27.20 -3.53 19.41
C LYS A 355 26.86 -4.89 18.81
N ALA A 356 25.93 -5.63 19.43
CA ALA A 356 25.46 -6.89 18.83
C ALA A 356 24.79 -6.65 17.47
N VAL A 357 23.94 -5.63 17.36
CA VAL A 357 23.32 -5.24 16.07
C VAL A 357 24.38 -4.83 15.05
N GLU A 358 25.38 -4.04 15.44
CA GLU A 358 26.49 -3.66 14.55
C GLU A 358 27.32 -4.87 14.08
N ALA A 359 27.57 -5.83 14.97
CA ALA A 359 28.25 -7.06 14.60
C ALA A 359 27.43 -7.88 13.58
N VAL A 360 26.11 -7.93 13.73
CA VAL A 360 25.19 -8.56 12.79
C VAL A 360 25.16 -7.84 11.45
N LYS A 361 25.06 -6.52 11.43
CA LYS A 361 25.09 -5.69 10.20
C LYS A 361 26.36 -5.94 9.37
N ASN A 362 27.50 -6.22 10.01
CA ASN A 362 28.75 -6.48 9.31
C ASN A 362 28.87 -7.91 8.74
N LYS A 363 27.85 -8.76 8.90
CA LYS A 363 27.79 -10.12 8.34
C LYS A 363 26.95 -10.12 7.05
N TYR A 364 27.37 -9.35 6.06
CA TYR A 364 26.74 -9.31 4.75
C TYR A 364 27.49 -10.20 3.75
N VAL A 365 26.81 -10.56 2.67
CA VAL A 365 27.40 -11.32 1.57
C VAL A 365 28.15 -10.39 0.62
N ASP A 366 29.10 -10.93 -0.15
CA ASP A 366 29.80 -10.18 -1.17
C ASP A 366 28.83 -9.65 -2.25
N PRO A 367 29.15 -8.52 -2.89
CA PRO A 367 28.37 -8.00 -4.01
C PRO A 367 28.12 -9.07 -5.07
N GLY A 368 26.88 -9.20 -5.53
CA GLY A 368 26.46 -10.24 -6.49
C GLY A 368 26.07 -11.58 -5.86
N GLN A 369 26.27 -11.80 -4.56
CA GLN A 369 25.90 -13.05 -3.88
C GLN A 369 24.50 -13.00 -3.25
N MET A 370 23.83 -11.85 -3.29
CA MET A 370 22.51 -11.66 -2.67
C MET A 370 21.44 -12.60 -3.25
N ILE A 371 21.44 -12.81 -4.56
CA ILE A 371 20.48 -13.71 -5.24
C ILE A 371 20.58 -15.16 -4.71
N TYR A 372 21.77 -15.63 -4.43
CA TYR A 372 21.98 -16.98 -3.89
C TYR A 372 21.53 -17.06 -2.42
N LEU A 373 21.78 -16.00 -1.64
CA LEU A 373 21.30 -15.92 -0.27
C LEU A 373 19.77 -15.96 -0.22
N VAL A 374 19.08 -15.14 -1.03
CA VAL A 374 17.61 -15.11 -1.12
C VAL A 374 17.05 -16.47 -1.48
N ARG A 375 17.60 -17.10 -2.51
CA ARG A 375 17.21 -18.46 -2.93
C ARG A 375 17.34 -19.47 -1.79
N ASP A 376 18.47 -19.47 -1.10
CA ASP A 376 18.76 -20.48 -0.09
C ASP A 376 17.90 -20.25 1.17
N LEU A 377 17.67 -19.00 1.55
CA LEU A 377 16.75 -18.63 2.65
C LEU A 377 15.29 -18.99 2.33
N SER A 378 14.86 -18.77 1.08
CA SER A 378 13.52 -19.16 0.64
C SER A 378 13.32 -20.68 0.72
N ARG A 379 14.29 -21.46 0.24
CA ARG A 379 14.25 -22.93 0.33
C ARG A 379 14.22 -23.42 1.77
N GLU A 380 15.06 -22.85 2.64
CA GLU A 380 15.07 -23.20 4.06
C GLU A 380 13.71 -22.94 4.73
N ALA A 381 13.05 -21.82 4.39
CA ALA A 381 11.74 -21.52 4.91
C ALA A 381 10.66 -22.51 4.42
N ILE A 382 10.65 -22.82 3.12
CA ILE A 382 9.73 -23.81 2.52
C ILE A 382 9.89 -25.17 3.18
N GLU A 383 11.12 -25.69 3.30
CA GLU A 383 11.42 -26.97 3.94
C GLU A 383 10.95 -27.00 5.40
N PHE A 384 11.14 -25.89 6.13
CA PHE A 384 10.70 -25.77 7.52
C PHE A 384 9.18 -25.85 7.65
N LEU A 385 8.44 -25.16 6.76
CA LEU A 385 6.98 -25.16 6.72
C LEU A 385 6.41 -26.53 6.37
N GLU A 386 6.95 -27.16 5.33
CA GLU A 386 6.49 -28.48 4.85
C GLU A 386 6.77 -29.58 5.88
N LYS A 387 7.99 -29.62 6.45
CA LYS A 387 8.38 -30.62 7.47
C LYS A 387 7.49 -30.56 8.72
N ARG A 388 6.97 -29.40 9.05
CA ARG A 388 6.09 -29.20 10.22
C ARG A 388 4.60 -29.19 9.89
N GLU A 389 4.28 -29.39 8.62
CA GLU A 389 2.90 -29.38 8.14
C GLU A 389 2.13 -28.11 8.55
N LEU A 390 2.81 -26.94 8.48
CA LEU A 390 2.23 -25.68 8.94
C LEU A 390 1.18 -25.15 7.97
N VAL A 391 1.38 -25.30 6.66
CA VAL A 391 0.50 -24.77 5.61
C VAL A 391 0.66 -25.63 4.35
N THR A 392 -0.36 -25.67 3.51
CA THR A 392 -0.27 -26.25 2.17
C THR A 392 0.32 -25.23 1.21
N ILE A 393 1.48 -25.55 0.63
CA ILE A 393 2.13 -24.73 -0.39
C ILE A 393 1.81 -25.32 -1.76
N PRO A 394 1.01 -24.64 -2.61
CA PRO A 394 0.74 -25.12 -3.96
C PRO A 394 2.04 -25.28 -4.77
N PRO A 395 2.21 -26.35 -5.59
CA PRO A 395 3.44 -26.54 -6.34
C PRO A 395 3.86 -25.34 -7.18
N LEU A 396 2.91 -24.73 -7.89
CA LEU A 396 3.17 -23.58 -8.77
C LEU A 396 3.69 -22.35 -8.01
N VAL A 397 3.27 -22.11 -6.76
CA VAL A 397 3.78 -21.01 -5.93
C VAL A 397 5.30 -21.08 -5.75
N LYS A 398 5.87 -22.32 -5.75
CA LYS A 398 7.31 -22.53 -5.61
C LYS A 398 8.08 -22.30 -6.90
N GLU A 399 7.39 -22.09 -8.01
CA GLU A 399 7.98 -22.01 -9.36
C GLU A 399 7.82 -20.63 -9.99
N ASP A 400 6.83 -19.81 -9.55
CA ASP A 400 6.43 -18.59 -10.22
C ASP A 400 6.94 -17.29 -9.54
N TYR A 401 8.10 -17.35 -8.87
CA TYR A 401 8.78 -16.15 -8.37
C TYR A 401 10.28 -16.15 -8.72
N TRP A 402 10.85 -14.97 -8.80
CA TRP A 402 12.29 -14.75 -8.96
C TRP A 402 12.74 -13.47 -8.28
N GLU A 403 14.05 -13.25 -8.22
CA GLU A 403 14.64 -12.03 -7.69
C GLU A 403 14.86 -11.01 -8.79
N GLU A 404 14.58 -9.75 -8.48
CA GLU A 404 14.93 -8.58 -9.29
C GLU A 404 15.75 -7.59 -8.47
N ALA A 405 16.74 -6.96 -9.10
CA ALA A 405 17.48 -5.87 -8.47
C ALA A 405 16.67 -4.58 -8.55
N MET A 406 16.54 -3.89 -7.42
CA MET A 406 15.95 -2.56 -7.41
C MET A 406 16.82 -1.57 -8.17
N THR A 407 16.19 -0.67 -8.93
CA THR A 407 16.90 0.47 -9.51
C THR A 407 17.50 1.37 -8.41
N PRO A 408 18.61 2.08 -8.66
CA PRO A 408 19.19 3.00 -7.66
C PRO A 408 18.19 4.03 -7.12
N ARG A 409 17.25 4.49 -7.96
CA ARG A 409 16.17 5.41 -7.57
C ARG A 409 15.18 4.76 -6.59
N MET A 410 14.83 3.49 -6.80
CA MET A 410 13.96 2.75 -5.88
C MET A 410 14.64 2.53 -4.53
N GLN A 411 15.93 2.27 -4.51
CA GLN A 411 16.71 2.03 -3.29
C GLN A 411 16.73 3.25 -2.35
N LEU A 412 16.61 4.49 -2.87
CA LEU A 412 16.54 5.71 -2.05
C LEU A 412 15.27 5.78 -1.18
N VAL A 413 14.21 5.06 -1.56
CA VAL A 413 12.91 5.04 -0.84
C VAL A 413 12.59 3.68 -0.25
N ASN A 414 13.22 2.62 -0.74
CA ASN A 414 13.08 1.26 -0.25
C ASN A 414 14.48 0.65 -0.07
N PRO A 415 15.16 0.90 1.05
CA PRO A 415 16.54 0.45 1.25
C PRO A 415 16.66 -1.05 1.58
N PHE A 416 15.54 -1.78 1.66
CA PHE A 416 15.47 -3.19 2.03
C PHE A 416 14.87 -4.04 0.90
N PHE A 417 14.16 -5.12 1.24
CA PHE A 417 13.41 -5.95 0.30
C PHE A 417 12.00 -5.41 0.08
N THR A 418 11.42 -5.76 -1.06
CA THR A 418 9.97 -5.68 -1.30
C THR A 418 9.53 -6.94 -2.02
N GLY A 419 8.41 -7.51 -1.58
CA GLY A 419 7.82 -8.72 -2.15
C GLY A 419 6.66 -8.41 -3.09
N GLY A 420 6.09 -9.47 -3.63
CA GLY A 420 4.99 -9.45 -4.58
C GLY A 420 5.03 -10.68 -5.47
N GLU A 421 4.81 -10.52 -6.76
CA GLU A 421 5.03 -11.58 -7.75
C GLU A 421 6.52 -11.96 -7.84
N THR A 422 7.40 -10.98 -7.60
CA THR A 422 8.86 -11.16 -7.51
C THR A 422 9.37 -10.60 -6.19
N ILE A 423 10.58 -10.96 -5.79
CA ILE A 423 11.26 -10.28 -4.70
C ILE A 423 12.27 -9.28 -5.27
N GLN A 424 12.11 -8.02 -4.89
CA GLN A 424 13.04 -6.97 -5.27
C GLN A 424 14.02 -6.71 -4.14
N VAL A 425 15.30 -6.67 -4.48
CA VAL A 425 16.38 -6.53 -3.51
C VAL A 425 17.16 -5.25 -3.75
N SER A 426 17.40 -4.50 -2.67
CA SER A 426 18.27 -3.34 -2.69
C SER A 426 19.74 -3.81 -2.73
N SER A 427 20.29 -3.94 -3.93
CA SER A 427 21.66 -4.36 -4.18
C SER A 427 22.57 -3.16 -4.48
N PRO A 428 23.88 -3.21 -4.11
CA PRO A 428 24.82 -2.13 -4.44
C PRO A 428 24.87 -1.84 -5.94
N ALA A 429 24.68 -0.58 -6.33
CA ALA A 429 24.73 -0.16 -7.72
C ALA A 429 26.00 0.66 -8.01
N SER A 430 26.48 0.59 -9.26
CA SER A 430 27.70 1.30 -9.69
C SER A 430 27.59 2.82 -9.60
N SER A 431 26.37 3.37 -9.71
CA SER A 431 26.07 4.80 -9.59
C SER A 431 26.06 5.32 -8.14
N GLN A 432 26.12 4.43 -7.14
CA GLN A 432 26.11 4.80 -5.73
C GLN A 432 27.53 5.06 -5.21
N THR A 433 27.64 5.92 -4.19
CA THR A 433 28.89 6.11 -3.44
C THR A 433 29.27 4.83 -2.70
N LEU A 434 30.55 4.70 -2.32
CA LEU A 434 31.01 3.56 -1.52
C LEU A 434 30.19 3.42 -0.22
N GLN A 435 29.91 4.53 0.44
CA GLN A 435 29.12 4.55 1.67
C GLN A 435 27.70 3.99 1.44
N GLN A 436 27.00 4.45 0.41
CA GLN A 436 25.66 3.95 0.08
C GLN A 436 25.66 2.46 -0.27
N ARG A 437 26.68 1.96 -0.97
CA ARG A 437 26.83 0.53 -1.27
C ARG A 437 27.03 -0.30 0.00
N LEU A 438 27.86 0.18 0.93
CA LEU A 438 28.07 -0.50 2.22
C LEU A 438 26.80 -0.48 3.07
N GLU A 439 26.06 0.62 3.11
CA GLU A 439 24.79 0.72 3.82
C GLU A 439 23.73 -0.24 3.26
N ALA A 440 23.64 -0.37 1.92
CA ALA A 440 22.77 -1.35 1.28
C ALA A 440 23.12 -2.80 1.66
N LEU A 441 24.41 -3.16 1.66
CA LEU A 441 24.86 -4.49 2.08
C LEU A 441 24.58 -4.75 3.57
N ARG A 442 24.86 -3.77 4.43
CA ARG A 442 24.66 -3.85 5.87
C ARG A 442 23.18 -3.93 6.25
N GLY A 443 22.33 -3.18 5.53
CA GLY A 443 20.87 -3.20 5.72
C GLY A 443 20.22 -4.51 5.24
N ASN A 444 20.86 -5.21 4.29
CA ASN A 444 20.39 -6.48 3.75
C ASN A 444 21.37 -7.63 4.09
N ASN A 445 21.99 -7.59 5.29
CA ASN A 445 22.86 -8.65 5.76
C ASN A 445 22.12 -9.99 5.90
N MET A 446 22.88 -11.10 5.99
CA MET A 446 22.32 -12.45 5.99
C MET A 446 21.30 -12.74 7.12
N PHE A 447 21.38 -12.03 8.24
CA PHE A 447 20.49 -12.25 9.38
C PHE A 447 19.23 -11.41 9.29
N PHE A 448 19.31 -10.18 8.74
CA PHE A 448 18.15 -9.37 8.43
C PHE A 448 17.36 -9.97 7.27
N ALA A 449 18.06 -10.38 6.19
CA ALA A 449 17.46 -11.06 5.05
C ALA A 449 16.71 -12.34 5.46
N ARG A 450 17.22 -13.09 6.44
CA ARG A 450 16.61 -14.32 6.94
C ARG A 450 15.19 -14.11 7.48
N ALA A 451 14.94 -13.00 8.16
CA ALA A 451 13.60 -12.68 8.66
C ALA A 451 12.70 -12.10 7.56
N THR A 452 13.29 -11.48 6.52
CA THR A 452 12.54 -10.74 5.50
C THR A 452 12.18 -11.62 4.30
N VAL A 453 13.05 -12.53 3.87
CA VAL A 453 12.83 -13.32 2.64
C VAL A 453 11.53 -14.13 2.67
N PHE A 454 11.21 -14.79 3.77
CA PHE A 454 9.95 -15.53 3.88
C PHE A 454 8.74 -14.63 4.13
N HIS A 455 8.95 -13.42 4.68
CA HIS A 455 7.93 -12.37 4.76
C HIS A 455 7.52 -11.90 3.35
N GLU A 456 8.50 -11.72 2.46
CA GLU A 456 8.25 -11.25 1.09
C GLU A 456 7.78 -12.38 0.15
N LEU A 457 8.23 -13.62 0.38
CA LEU A 457 7.95 -14.76 -0.50
C LEU A 457 6.92 -15.74 0.09
N ILE A 458 7.40 -16.87 0.61
CA ILE A 458 6.59 -17.98 1.12
C ILE A 458 6.94 -18.22 2.60
N PRO A 459 6.00 -18.09 3.49
CA PRO A 459 4.53 -18.00 3.35
C PRO A 459 3.97 -16.55 3.28
N GLY A 460 4.78 -15.56 3.01
CA GLY A 460 4.40 -14.15 3.01
C GLY A 460 3.74 -13.66 1.72
N HIS A 461 4.14 -12.45 1.26
CA HIS A 461 3.42 -11.68 0.24
C HIS A 461 3.22 -12.42 -1.09
N HIS A 462 4.23 -13.13 -1.60
CA HIS A 462 4.10 -13.89 -2.84
C HIS A 462 2.97 -14.92 -2.74
N MET A 463 2.97 -15.72 -1.68
CA MET A 463 1.92 -16.72 -1.47
C MET A 463 0.55 -16.08 -1.18
N GLN A 464 0.51 -14.95 -0.47
CA GLN A 464 -0.73 -14.19 -0.26
C GLN A 464 -1.37 -13.78 -1.59
N PHE A 465 -0.61 -13.12 -2.49
CA PHE A 465 -1.12 -12.67 -3.78
C PHE A 465 -1.51 -13.83 -4.69
N TYR A 466 -0.74 -14.91 -4.69
CA TYR A 466 -1.09 -16.12 -5.38
C TYR A 466 -2.46 -16.66 -4.94
N MET A 467 -2.70 -16.72 -3.64
CA MET A 467 -3.93 -17.27 -3.08
C MET A 467 -5.12 -16.32 -3.24
N THR A 468 -4.95 -15.03 -2.97
CA THR A 468 -6.04 -14.03 -3.13
C THR A 468 -6.46 -13.85 -4.58
N GLY A 469 -5.56 -14.06 -5.54
CA GLY A 469 -5.89 -14.10 -6.97
C GLY A 469 -6.70 -15.34 -7.41
N ARG A 470 -6.89 -16.34 -6.53
CA ARG A 470 -7.57 -17.62 -6.82
C ARG A 470 -8.77 -17.90 -5.94
N TYR A 471 -8.77 -17.36 -4.72
CA TYR A 471 -9.85 -17.61 -3.76
C TYR A 471 -10.53 -16.31 -3.37
N ARG A 472 -11.87 -16.29 -3.43
CA ARG A 472 -12.73 -15.15 -3.06
C ARG A 472 -12.27 -13.81 -3.68
N VAL A 473 -11.83 -13.86 -4.94
CA VAL A 473 -11.32 -12.70 -5.70
C VAL A 473 -12.27 -11.50 -5.64
N TYR A 474 -13.58 -11.75 -5.56
CA TYR A 474 -14.60 -10.72 -5.44
C TYR A 474 -14.50 -9.88 -4.14
N ARG A 475 -13.72 -10.34 -3.12
CA ARG A 475 -13.48 -9.60 -1.88
C ARG A 475 -12.35 -8.57 -1.98
N MET A 476 -11.65 -8.47 -3.11
CA MET A 476 -10.56 -7.52 -3.32
C MET A 476 -10.89 -6.05 -2.96
N PRO A 477 -12.13 -5.55 -3.10
CA PRO A 477 -12.47 -4.20 -2.65
C PRO A 477 -12.32 -3.97 -1.13
N PHE A 478 -12.28 -5.03 -0.34
CA PHE A 478 -12.24 -4.98 1.13
C PHE A 478 -10.86 -5.23 1.71
N ASN A 479 -9.83 -5.29 0.86
CA ASN A 479 -8.46 -5.58 1.28
C ASN A 479 -7.96 -4.60 2.37
N THR A 480 -7.09 -5.10 3.23
CA THR A 480 -6.57 -4.32 4.35
C THR A 480 -5.11 -4.64 4.63
N PRO A 481 -4.27 -3.62 4.91
CA PRO A 481 -2.89 -3.85 5.30
C PRO A 481 -2.77 -4.65 6.60
N PHE A 482 -3.80 -4.67 7.45
CA PHE A 482 -3.82 -5.50 8.66
C PHE A 482 -3.85 -7.00 8.35
N TRP A 483 -4.42 -7.39 7.21
CA TRP A 483 -4.32 -8.75 6.70
C TRP A 483 -2.99 -8.98 5.98
N THR A 484 -2.65 -8.17 4.99
CA THR A 484 -1.48 -8.36 4.13
C THR A 484 -0.17 -8.30 4.93
N GLU A 485 0.10 -7.17 5.57
CA GLU A 485 1.33 -6.97 6.36
C GLU A 485 1.27 -7.72 7.69
N GLY A 486 0.07 -7.76 8.29
CA GLY A 486 -0.15 -8.45 9.55
C GLY A 486 0.09 -9.95 9.45
N MET A 487 -0.38 -10.62 8.38
CA MET A 487 -0.14 -12.05 8.16
C MET A 487 1.35 -12.34 7.91
N ALA A 488 2.02 -11.54 7.08
CA ALA A 488 3.43 -11.73 6.81
C ALA A 488 4.27 -11.59 8.09
N PHE A 489 3.94 -10.62 8.95
CA PHE A 489 4.61 -10.46 10.24
C PHE A 489 4.18 -11.50 11.29
N TYR A 490 2.94 -11.97 11.25
CA TYR A 490 2.50 -13.10 12.07
C TYR A 490 3.37 -14.34 11.82
N TRP A 491 3.73 -14.63 10.58
CA TRP A 491 4.66 -15.71 10.26
C TRP A 491 6.04 -15.49 10.87
N GLU A 492 6.54 -14.25 10.93
CA GLU A 492 7.80 -13.97 11.65
C GLU A 492 7.68 -14.34 13.14
N MET A 493 6.56 -14.01 13.79
CA MET A 493 6.31 -14.32 15.19
C MET A 493 6.16 -15.84 15.42
N LEU A 494 5.36 -16.51 14.61
CA LEU A 494 5.12 -17.95 14.74
C LEU A 494 6.40 -18.76 14.48
N LEU A 495 7.18 -18.42 13.47
CA LEU A 495 8.42 -19.10 13.16
C LEU A 495 9.50 -18.87 14.24
N TRP A 496 9.48 -17.71 14.91
CA TRP A 496 10.28 -17.49 16.11
C TRP A 496 9.93 -18.49 17.19
N ASP A 497 8.65 -18.64 17.55
CA ASP A 497 8.19 -19.55 18.59
C ASP A 497 8.49 -21.02 18.26
N LEU A 498 8.44 -21.39 17.00
CA LEU A 498 8.75 -22.73 16.51
C LEU A 498 10.27 -23.03 16.37
N GLY A 499 11.13 -22.07 16.74
CA GLY A 499 12.57 -22.23 16.76
C GLY A 499 13.24 -22.17 15.36
N PHE A 500 12.68 -21.40 14.43
CA PHE A 500 13.32 -21.13 13.14
C PHE A 500 14.59 -20.28 13.33
N THR A 501 14.60 -19.36 14.29
CA THR A 501 15.78 -18.58 14.71
C THR A 501 16.59 -19.36 15.74
N ARG A 502 17.74 -19.92 15.31
CA ARG A 502 18.52 -20.87 16.14
C ARG A 502 19.70 -20.23 16.86
N THR A 503 20.37 -19.28 16.21
CA THR A 503 21.57 -18.63 16.76
C THR A 503 21.25 -17.25 17.34
N PRO A 504 22.08 -16.73 18.27
CA PRO A 504 21.85 -15.40 18.80
C PRO A 504 21.88 -14.30 17.73
N GLU A 505 22.70 -14.43 16.69
CA GLU A 505 22.72 -13.49 15.57
C GLU A 505 21.42 -13.52 14.77
N GLN A 506 20.84 -14.69 14.51
CA GLN A 506 19.55 -14.84 13.86
C GLN A 506 18.44 -14.21 14.70
N ARG A 507 18.50 -14.35 16.03
CA ARG A 507 17.56 -13.70 16.94
C ARG A 507 17.71 -12.20 16.92
N VAL A 508 18.93 -11.65 16.95
CA VAL A 508 19.17 -10.21 16.78
C VAL A 508 18.55 -9.69 15.48
N GLY A 509 18.78 -10.39 14.36
CA GLY A 509 18.18 -10.02 13.07
C GLY A 509 16.66 -9.93 13.10
N ALA A 510 15.98 -10.94 13.62
CA ALA A 510 14.52 -10.97 13.76
C ALA A 510 14.00 -9.90 14.75
N LEU A 511 14.73 -9.69 15.87
CA LEU A 511 14.35 -8.70 16.88
C LEU A 511 14.45 -7.27 16.38
N VAL A 512 15.45 -6.92 15.56
CA VAL A 512 15.53 -5.58 14.95
C VAL A 512 14.26 -5.27 14.16
N TRP A 513 13.79 -6.22 13.36
CA TRP A 513 12.54 -6.06 12.62
C TRP A 513 11.31 -5.98 13.54
N ARG A 514 11.22 -6.82 14.58
CA ARG A 514 10.10 -6.76 15.52
C ARG A 514 10.08 -5.44 16.31
N MET A 515 11.24 -4.95 16.75
CA MET A 515 11.38 -3.62 17.38
C MET A 515 10.93 -2.51 16.42
N HIS A 516 11.29 -2.60 15.16
CA HIS A 516 10.84 -1.65 14.14
C HIS A 516 9.30 -1.64 13.98
N ARG A 517 8.62 -2.80 13.99
CA ARG A 517 7.15 -2.87 13.93
C ARG A 517 6.50 -2.27 15.18
N CYS A 518 7.09 -2.45 16.36
CA CYS A 518 6.66 -1.74 17.58
C CYS A 518 6.85 -0.22 17.44
N ALA A 519 8.02 0.20 16.94
CA ALA A 519 8.35 1.61 16.74
C ALA A 519 7.36 2.29 15.81
N ARG A 520 6.95 1.63 14.73
CA ARG A 520 5.96 2.13 13.77
C ARG A 520 4.64 2.54 14.41
N ILE A 521 4.14 1.76 15.38
CA ILE A 521 2.93 2.15 16.13
C ILE A 521 3.20 3.40 16.97
N VAL A 522 4.29 3.38 17.74
CA VAL A 522 4.60 4.46 18.69
C VAL A 522 4.80 5.78 17.96
N PHE A 523 5.71 5.83 16.99
CA PHE A 523 6.04 7.10 16.36
C PHE A 523 4.92 7.62 15.47
N SER A 524 4.24 6.74 14.69
CA SER A 524 3.21 7.22 13.75
C SER A 524 1.98 7.74 14.49
N LEU A 525 1.49 7.03 15.50
CA LEU A 525 0.36 7.51 16.29
C LEU A 525 0.73 8.75 17.11
N SER A 526 1.94 8.79 17.70
CA SER A 526 2.40 9.95 18.47
C SER A 526 2.54 11.20 17.59
N PHE A 527 3.02 11.07 16.36
CA PHE A 527 3.05 12.17 15.39
C PHE A 527 1.65 12.67 15.08
N HIS A 528 0.75 11.79 14.68
CA HIS A 528 -0.62 12.18 14.33
C HIS A 528 -1.43 12.72 15.51
N LEU A 529 -1.11 12.33 16.74
CA LEU A 529 -1.65 12.90 17.99
C LEU A 529 -0.93 14.17 18.46
N GLN A 530 0.07 14.67 17.72
CA GLN A 530 0.91 15.82 18.07
C GLN A 530 1.68 15.66 19.39
N LYS A 531 2.05 14.40 19.74
CA LYS A 531 2.87 14.06 20.90
C LYS A 531 4.36 13.96 20.57
N MET A 532 4.69 13.83 19.29
CA MET A 532 6.05 13.82 18.75
C MET A 532 6.07 14.59 17.45
N THR A 533 7.14 15.34 17.21
CA THR A 533 7.49 15.93 15.93
C THR A 533 8.09 14.85 15.00
N ALA A 534 8.16 15.11 13.69
CA ALA A 534 8.80 14.18 12.76
C ALA A 534 10.30 14.02 13.06
N VAL A 535 10.98 15.09 13.51
CA VAL A 535 12.38 15.06 13.95
C VAL A 535 12.56 14.15 15.16
N GLU A 536 11.67 14.23 16.15
CA GLU A 536 11.70 13.34 17.33
C GLU A 536 11.40 11.89 16.94
N CYS A 537 10.57 11.64 15.93
CA CYS A 537 10.34 10.30 15.39
C CYS A 537 11.61 9.69 14.78
N VAL A 538 12.42 10.48 14.05
CA VAL A 538 13.73 10.04 13.54
C VAL A 538 14.65 9.65 14.69
N GLN A 539 14.77 10.53 15.70
CA GLN A 539 15.63 10.26 16.87
C GLN A 539 15.15 8.99 17.61
N PHE A 540 13.84 8.84 17.78
CA PHE A 540 13.26 7.65 18.41
C PHE A 540 13.64 6.36 17.68
N LEU A 541 13.59 6.33 16.34
CA LEU A 541 14.01 5.17 15.55
C LEU A 541 15.51 4.86 15.71
N MET A 542 16.35 5.88 15.71
CA MET A 542 17.81 5.72 15.94
C MET A 542 18.09 5.14 17.33
N ASP A 543 17.41 5.62 18.35
CA ASP A 543 17.66 5.22 19.74
C ASP A 543 17.06 3.88 20.11
N ARG A 544 15.83 3.60 19.65
CA ARG A 544 15.06 2.43 20.06
C ARG A 544 15.21 1.22 19.15
N VAL A 545 15.53 1.43 17.88
CA VAL A 545 15.68 0.33 16.90
C VAL A 545 17.15 0.15 16.49
N GLY A 546 17.97 1.19 16.65
CA GLY A 546 19.36 1.19 16.21
C GLY A 546 19.51 1.42 14.71
N PHE A 547 18.55 2.13 14.09
CA PHE A 547 18.65 2.51 12.68
C PHE A 547 19.75 3.57 12.48
N ASP A 548 20.43 3.47 11.33
CA ASP A 548 21.24 4.55 10.84
C ASP A 548 20.33 5.73 10.45
N ARG A 549 20.84 6.95 10.55
CA ARG A 549 20.05 8.17 10.33
C ARG A 549 19.29 8.15 9.00
N ALA A 550 19.97 7.82 7.89
CA ALA A 550 19.36 7.84 6.58
C ALA A 550 18.13 6.90 6.50
N ASN A 551 18.22 5.72 7.13
CA ASN A 551 17.12 4.77 7.22
C ASN A 551 15.97 5.30 8.08
N ALA A 552 16.27 5.94 9.21
CA ALA A 552 15.27 6.52 10.10
C ALA A 552 14.54 7.70 9.43
N GLU A 553 15.26 8.60 8.74
CA GLU A 553 14.66 9.70 7.97
C GLU A 553 13.81 9.18 6.81
N GLY A 554 14.30 8.17 6.09
CA GLY A 554 13.55 7.53 5.00
C GLY A 554 12.22 6.93 5.49
N GLU A 555 12.25 6.24 6.65
CA GLU A 555 11.07 5.62 7.26
C GLU A 555 10.05 6.68 7.74
N VAL A 556 10.50 7.74 8.40
CA VAL A 556 9.62 8.83 8.84
C VAL A 556 9.04 9.57 7.64
N ARG A 557 9.85 9.90 6.64
CA ARG A 557 9.40 10.58 5.42
C ARG A 557 8.34 9.77 4.67
N ARG A 558 8.58 8.47 4.47
CA ARG A 558 7.57 7.62 3.79
C ARG A 558 6.28 7.51 4.59
N SER A 559 6.34 7.55 5.92
CA SER A 559 5.18 7.47 6.79
C SER A 559 4.30 8.73 6.75
N PHE A 560 4.91 9.91 6.53
CA PHE A 560 4.23 11.20 6.64
C PHE A 560 4.19 12.03 5.35
N ASN A 561 4.59 11.46 4.21
CA ASN A 561 4.52 12.15 2.91
C ASN A 561 3.15 12.02 2.21
N GLY A 562 2.18 11.35 2.81
CA GLY A 562 0.87 11.11 2.24
C GLY A 562 0.76 9.88 1.33
N SER A 563 1.81 9.07 1.19
CA SER A 563 1.78 7.83 0.41
C SER A 563 0.97 6.73 1.10
N TYR A 564 0.90 6.77 2.43
CA TYR A 564 0.21 5.78 3.25
C TYR A 564 -0.94 6.40 4.06
N PRO A 565 -2.01 5.64 4.32
CA PRO A 565 -3.03 6.03 5.29
C PRO A 565 -2.43 6.19 6.70
N PRO A 566 -3.00 7.04 7.57
CA PRO A 566 -2.43 7.36 8.89
C PRO A 566 -2.17 6.16 9.81
N ILE A 567 -2.96 5.07 9.67
CA ILE A 567 -2.81 3.85 10.49
C ILE A 567 -2.03 2.74 9.78
N TYR A 568 -1.52 2.97 8.56
CA TYR A 568 -0.82 1.92 7.80
C TYR A 568 0.36 1.33 8.58
N GLN A 569 1.14 2.18 9.22
CA GLN A 569 2.32 1.76 9.98
C GLN A 569 1.97 0.86 11.18
N CYS A 570 0.73 0.94 11.68
CA CYS A 570 0.26 0.08 12.75
C CYS A 570 -0.10 -1.35 12.26
N ALA A 571 -0.35 -1.52 10.97
CA ALA A 571 -0.92 -2.73 10.40
C ALA A 571 -0.03 -3.97 10.59
N TYR A 572 1.28 -3.82 10.50
CA TYR A 572 2.24 -4.90 10.69
C TYR A 572 2.06 -5.61 12.03
N MET A 573 2.32 -4.88 13.11
CA MET A 573 2.27 -5.46 14.46
C MET A 573 0.84 -5.78 14.90
N LEU A 574 -0.11 -4.87 14.68
CA LEU A 574 -1.48 -5.09 15.15
C LEU A 574 -2.16 -6.23 14.38
N GLY A 575 -1.98 -6.30 13.07
CA GLY A 575 -2.49 -7.41 12.27
C GLY A 575 -1.86 -8.73 12.70
N ALA A 576 -0.54 -8.77 12.93
CA ALA A 576 0.13 -9.96 13.43
C ALA A 576 -0.39 -10.40 14.80
N LEU A 577 -0.63 -9.47 15.71
CA LEU A 577 -1.23 -9.78 17.03
C LEU A 577 -2.66 -10.31 16.91
N GLN A 578 -3.45 -9.81 15.96
CA GLN A 578 -4.78 -10.35 15.65
C GLN A 578 -4.69 -11.79 15.15
N PHE A 579 -3.81 -12.07 14.18
CA PHE A 579 -3.58 -13.43 13.68
C PHE A 579 -3.06 -14.36 14.76
N TYR A 580 -2.15 -13.88 15.58
CA TYR A 580 -1.59 -14.66 16.67
C TYR A 580 -2.66 -15.00 17.72
N ALA A 581 -3.51 -14.04 18.10
CA ALA A 581 -4.64 -14.28 18.99
C ALA A 581 -5.64 -15.29 18.39
N LEU A 582 -5.93 -15.16 17.10
CA LEU A 582 -6.81 -16.09 16.39
C LEU A 582 -6.21 -17.50 16.31
N HIS A 583 -4.91 -17.61 16.07
CA HIS A 583 -4.18 -18.89 16.12
C HIS A 583 -4.28 -19.55 17.50
N GLN A 584 -4.09 -18.80 18.59
CA GLN A 584 -4.26 -19.33 19.94
C GLN A 584 -5.72 -19.75 20.20
N GLU A 585 -6.69 -18.98 19.71
CA GLU A 585 -8.12 -19.30 19.86
C GLU A 585 -8.53 -20.60 19.13
N LEU A 586 -7.93 -20.88 17.98
CA LEU A 586 -8.33 -22.01 17.13
C LEU A 586 -7.36 -23.18 17.16
N VAL A 587 -6.06 -22.93 17.08
CA VAL A 587 -5.04 -23.98 17.09
C VAL A 587 -4.58 -24.28 18.50
N GLY A 588 -4.29 -23.26 19.30
CA GLY A 588 -3.91 -23.43 20.70
C GLY A 588 -4.98 -24.14 21.54
N SER A 589 -6.25 -23.96 21.21
CA SER A 589 -7.38 -24.68 21.84
C SER A 589 -7.63 -26.09 21.27
N GLY A 590 -6.92 -26.51 20.23
CA GLY A 590 -7.09 -27.80 19.57
C GLY A 590 -8.30 -27.91 18.63
N LYS A 591 -8.99 -26.82 18.33
CA LYS A 591 -10.14 -26.81 17.38
C LYS A 591 -9.70 -27.03 15.94
N MET A 592 -8.52 -26.57 15.58
CA MET A 592 -7.94 -26.72 14.24
C MET A 592 -6.49 -27.18 14.32
N SER A 593 -6.01 -27.88 13.28
CA SER A 593 -4.58 -28.07 13.09
C SER A 593 -3.95 -26.79 12.50
N ASN A 594 -2.62 -26.63 12.64
CA ASN A 594 -1.89 -25.53 12.00
C ASN A 594 -2.20 -25.44 10.50
N ARG A 595 -2.09 -26.57 9.76
CA ARG A 595 -2.35 -26.61 8.32
C ARG A 595 -3.79 -26.17 8.00
N ALA A 596 -4.79 -26.70 8.69
CA ALA A 596 -6.19 -26.36 8.43
C ALA A 596 -6.46 -24.86 8.70
N PHE A 597 -5.88 -24.31 9.76
CA PHE A 597 -6.01 -22.89 10.08
C PHE A 597 -5.37 -22.00 9.01
N HIS A 598 -4.12 -22.25 8.67
CA HIS A 598 -3.41 -21.42 7.70
C HIS A 598 -3.98 -21.55 6.29
N ASP A 599 -4.37 -22.74 5.87
CA ASP A 599 -5.05 -22.92 4.58
C ASP A 599 -6.38 -22.17 4.51
N ALA A 600 -7.16 -22.18 5.59
CA ALA A 600 -8.42 -21.45 5.65
C ALA A 600 -8.18 -19.92 5.65
N MET A 601 -7.16 -19.45 6.36
CA MET A 601 -6.75 -18.05 6.41
C MET A 601 -6.46 -17.48 5.01
N TYR A 602 -5.72 -18.23 4.16
CA TYR A 602 -5.45 -17.81 2.78
C TYR A 602 -6.69 -17.87 1.87
N ARG A 603 -7.58 -18.86 2.09
CA ARG A 603 -8.78 -19.06 1.23
C ARG A 603 -9.89 -18.08 1.51
N GLU A 604 -9.99 -17.52 2.72
CA GLU A 604 -10.98 -16.49 3.04
C GLU A 604 -10.71 -15.15 2.35
N GLY A 605 -9.47 -14.94 1.88
CA GLY A 605 -9.06 -13.73 1.18
C GLY A 605 -8.65 -12.59 2.11
N ASP A 606 -8.23 -11.48 1.50
CA ASP A 606 -7.77 -10.29 2.19
C ASP A 606 -8.96 -9.47 2.71
N ILE A 607 -9.29 -9.67 3.98
CA ILE A 607 -10.40 -9.01 4.69
C ILE A 607 -9.96 -8.65 6.11
N PRO A 608 -10.65 -7.72 6.81
CA PRO A 608 -10.35 -7.45 8.22
C PRO A 608 -10.28 -8.72 9.05
N VAL A 609 -9.22 -8.84 9.87
CA VAL A 609 -8.93 -10.09 10.60
C VAL A 609 -10.07 -10.52 11.53
N GLU A 610 -10.87 -9.56 12.03
CA GLU A 610 -12.07 -9.90 12.79
C GLU A 610 -13.15 -10.58 11.93
N MET A 611 -13.31 -10.19 10.67
CA MET A 611 -14.22 -10.88 9.74
C MET A 611 -13.73 -12.28 9.43
N LEU A 612 -12.42 -12.47 9.27
CA LEU A 612 -11.81 -13.79 9.17
C LEU A 612 -12.10 -14.62 10.44
N ARG A 613 -11.96 -14.03 11.63
CA ARG A 613 -12.28 -14.70 12.90
C ARG A 613 -13.74 -15.19 12.95
N LEU A 614 -14.68 -14.34 12.52
CA LEU A 614 -16.10 -14.72 12.45
C LEU A 614 -16.36 -15.84 11.44
N ALA A 615 -15.64 -15.84 10.31
CA ALA A 615 -15.71 -16.90 9.31
C ALA A 615 -15.28 -18.25 9.87
N LEU A 616 -14.15 -18.27 10.60
CA LEU A 616 -13.54 -19.51 11.06
C LEU A 616 -14.19 -20.06 12.35
N ASN A 617 -14.73 -19.18 13.20
CA ASN A 617 -15.36 -19.59 14.46
C ASN A 617 -16.83 -20.00 14.33
N GLY A 618 -17.49 -19.67 13.22
CA GLY A 618 -18.93 -19.88 13.05
C GLY A 618 -19.79 -19.11 14.07
N GLN A 619 -19.28 -18.01 14.62
CA GLN A 619 -20.03 -17.19 15.58
C GLN A 619 -21.27 -16.57 14.93
N LYS A 620 -22.34 -16.44 15.73
CA LYS A 620 -23.57 -15.78 15.26
C LYS A 620 -23.27 -14.28 14.97
N ILE A 621 -23.54 -13.87 13.75
CA ILE A 621 -23.37 -12.49 13.29
C ILE A 621 -24.73 -11.81 13.28
N THR A 622 -24.81 -10.58 13.78
CA THR A 622 -25.99 -9.71 13.71
C THR A 622 -25.81 -8.67 12.60
N ARG A 623 -26.92 -8.12 12.10
CA ARG A 623 -26.92 -7.09 11.05
C ARG A 623 -26.13 -5.84 11.46
N ASP A 624 -26.20 -5.47 12.75
CA ASP A 624 -25.55 -4.29 13.32
C ASP A 624 -24.31 -4.67 14.12
N TYR A 625 -23.59 -5.70 13.65
CA TYR A 625 -22.37 -6.17 14.31
C TYR A 625 -21.35 -5.03 14.43
N GLN A 626 -20.84 -4.84 15.63
CA GLN A 626 -19.72 -3.94 15.91
C GLN A 626 -18.61 -4.74 16.59
N THR A 627 -17.36 -4.41 16.24
CA THR A 627 -16.22 -5.08 16.84
C THR A 627 -16.12 -4.79 18.32
N SER A 628 -15.85 -5.86 19.08
CA SER A 628 -15.52 -5.81 20.51
C SER A 628 -14.36 -6.74 20.84
N TRP A 629 -13.69 -7.27 19.82
CA TRP A 629 -12.63 -8.24 19.99
C TRP A 629 -11.34 -7.60 20.49
N MET A 630 -11.16 -7.60 21.80
CA MET A 630 -9.94 -7.12 22.47
C MET A 630 -8.83 -8.19 22.39
N PHE A 631 -8.34 -8.44 21.16
CA PHE A 631 -7.41 -9.52 20.80
C PHE A 631 -6.15 -9.56 21.68
N TYR A 632 -5.62 -8.43 22.09
CA TYR A 632 -4.41 -8.39 22.92
C TYR A 632 -4.64 -8.88 24.36
N LYS A 633 -5.87 -8.81 24.88
CA LYS A 633 -6.17 -9.30 26.23
C LYS A 633 -6.01 -10.82 26.35
N SER A 634 -6.18 -11.56 25.25
CA SER A 634 -5.98 -13.01 25.23
C SER A 634 -4.51 -13.40 25.13
N LEU A 635 -3.62 -12.46 24.85
CA LEU A 635 -2.17 -12.67 24.71
C LEU A 635 -1.39 -12.17 25.94
N ALA A 636 -1.99 -11.34 26.78
CA ALA A 636 -1.43 -10.81 28.02
C ALA A 636 -1.77 -11.74 29.18
#